data_4c37fe79c0cb34459d82aa4c8221aecc
#
_entry.id   4c37fe79c0cb34459d82aa4c8221aecc
#
_cell.length_a   1.000
_cell.length_b   1.000
_cell.length_c   1.000
_cell.angle_alpha   90.00
_cell.angle_beta   90.00
_cell.angle_gamma   90.00
#
_symmetry.space_group_name_H-M   'P 1'
#
loop_
_entity.id
_entity.type
_entity.pdbx_description
1 polymer ?
#
loop_
_entity_poly.entity_id
_entity_poly.type
_entity_poly.pdbx_seq_one_letter_code
_entity_poly.pdbx_strand_id
1 'polypeptide(L)'
;IKIFFNTTSIIMQNDKLRTPDYLFEISWEVCNKVGGIHTVVSTKVASQARQLKNAHILIGPDVLKEQEANPEFIEDIHLMKAWRNKAAQEGLRVRVGKWNIPGRPIAILIDFTTFFAEKDKIFSSLWEQYKLDSISGQWDYIEPALFGYASGKVIESYVRFHCSSRDRIIAQFHEWMTGAGLLYLRNSMPQIGCAFTTHATVLGRSIAGNNLPLYDKLTTYNPENMARDFNVISKQSLEKISAQAADVFTTVSDITAKECEHFLSKPVDIVTPNGFQDFVSADEKAFIEGQKKHRKLFIDVAEAILGESVSPDVTLVGIGGRYEFKNKGIDVLIDALGRLNQSEELQREVIAFILVPAGHLGASKDLINNLATKKENRSPLANRYVTHDLRDPQYDPTLNRMRDNGLNNSNNDKVKIFFVPSYLNGNDGIFNVQYYDMLAALDLSIFPSYYEPWGYTPLESLAFKVPTVTTTLAGFGLWVKTHYEGARPGISVIERTDNNDTVVVEKIAARIIKQTKMLESEYLQSKENAYEVSRIALWDNLIEYYNKAYDMALEKVATRFKENEITTPEEVKTYVPLESRDTQPNWTQIIVQRKIPDSLSALEKLSQNLWWCWNQDAIDLFESVDQCCWKKSLYNPIQMLDMISFQHYQELEKNKEFVARLHNVYARFEEYMSKKKDMQNPFIAYFSMEYGLHSSLKIYSGGLGILAGDYLKEASDKGTHILGVGLLYRYGYFTQRLSAAGDQVAISDPQHFDKIPVTPARDENGNWISVEIAFPGRILKAHVWRVDVGRVELYLLDTDVEDNLPEDRTITYHLYGGDWENRLKQELLLGIGGIRVLQKLGARADVYHCNEGHAALIGLERIHQLMVDKNISFDEAREVVRSSSLFTTHTPVPAGHDAFDEGLLRKYISHYPERFQISWEQIMGLGRVHPEDHNEKFSMSNLAVNLSQEVNGVSWLHGKVSREMFSDMFPGYLPDELHIGYVTNGVHYPTWTARQWKELYEREFGEDFANHH
;
A
#
# COMPACT_ATOMS: atom_id res chain seq x y z
N ILE A 1 22.24 34.96 -37.63
CA ILE A 1 23.62 34.47 -37.87
C ILE A 1 23.55 32.95 -37.70
N LYS A 2 23.63 32.24 -38.84
CA LYS A 2 23.70 30.77 -38.89
C LYS A 2 25.06 30.35 -38.33
N ILE A 3 25.09 29.71 -37.18
CA ILE A 3 26.27 29.01 -36.69
C ILE A 3 26.10 27.57 -37.14
N PHE A 4 26.98 27.15 -38.04
CA PHE A 4 27.14 25.78 -38.50
C PHE A 4 27.61 24.93 -37.32
N PHE A 5 26.82 23.94 -36.94
CA PHE A 5 27.26 22.82 -36.15
C PHE A 5 28.11 21.90 -37.04
N ASN A 6 29.39 21.88 -36.85
CA ASN A 6 30.24 20.81 -37.32
C ASN A 6 30.04 19.60 -36.38
N THR A 7 28.98 18.86 -36.60
CA THR A 7 28.92 17.47 -36.18
C THR A 7 29.88 16.71 -37.08
N THR A 8 30.97 16.25 -36.54
CA THR A 8 31.75 15.15 -37.12
C THR A 8 30.79 13.93 -37.17
N SER A 9 30.05 13.86 -38.26
CA SER A 9 29.31 12.66 -38.61
C SER A 9 30.31 11.54 -38.85
N ILE A 10 30.43 10.67 -37.87
CA ILE A 10 30.79 9.29 -38.16
C ILE A 10 29.64 8.81 -39.04
N ILE A 11 29.95 8.73 -40.33
CA ILE A 11 29.10 8.08 -41.32
C ILE A 11 29.08 6.59 -40.92
N MET A 12 28.17 6.21 -40.06
CA MET A 12 27.76 4.83 -39.99
C MET A 12 26.85 4.56 -41.19
N GLN A 13 27.24 3.56 -41.96
CA GLN A 13 26.39 2.98 -42.98
C GLN A 13 24.99 2.78 -42.41
N ASN A 14 23.97 3.15 -43.19
CA ASN A 14 22.55 3.01 -42.95
C ASN A 14 22.13 1.55 -42.86
N ASP A 15 22.58 0.83 -41.83
CA ASP A 15 21.90 -0.37 -41.38
C ASP A 15 20.72 0.08 -40.52
N LYS A 16 19.53 -0.12 -41.06
CA LYS A 16 18.26 0.21 -40.39
C LYS A 16 18.18 -0.57 -39.08
N LEU A 17 18.33 0.10 -37.93
CA LEU A 17 18.20 -0.54 -36.60
C LEU A 17 16.94 -1.40 -36.55
N ARG A 18 17.06 -2.59 -35.98
CA ARG A 18 15.93 -3.50 -35.78
C ARG A 18 15.08 -2.95 -34.65
N THR A 19 13.94 -2.35 -34.94
CA THR A 19 13.01 -1.87 -33.94
C THR A 19 12.18 -3.04 -33.40
N PRO A 20 11.98 -3.19 -32.09
CA PRO A 20 11.09 -4.19 -31.54
C PRO A 20 9.63 -3.89 -31.92
N ASP A 21 8.84 -4.93 -32.13
CA ASP A 21 7.40 -4.83 -32.34
C ASP A 21 6.67 -4.73 -31.00
N TYR A 22 7.22 -5.33 -29.94
CA TYR A 22 6.77 -5.22 -28.54
C TYR A 22 7.97 -4.99 -27.60
N LEU A 23 7.80 -4.06 -26.67
CA LEU A 23 8.73 -3.80 -25.58
C LEU A 23 8.01 -3.96 -24.25
N PHE A 24 8.42 -4.95 -23.45
CA PHE A 24 8.07 -5.05 -22.04
C PHE A 24 9.16 -4.41 -21.21
N GLU A 25 8.79 -3.55 -20.29
CA GLU A 25 9.73 -2.88 -19.40
C GLU A 25 9.32 -3.14 -17.95
N ILE A 26 10.15 -3.88 -17.22
CA ILE A 26 9.87 -4.43 -15.90
C ILE A 26 10.68 -3.67 -14.86
N SER A 27 10.01 -3.07 -13.88
CA SER A 27 10.66 -2.43 -12.75
C SER A 27 9.78 -2.52 -11.50
N TRP A 28 10.44 -2.68 -10.36
CA TRP A 28 9.77 -2.56 -9.05
C TRP A 28 9.13 -1.18 -8.84
N GLU A 29 9.59 -0.17 -9.59
CA GLU A 29 9.15 1.22 -9.46
C GLU A 29 8.12 1.66 -10.52
N VAL A 30 7.52 0.75 -11.28
CA VAL A 30 6.39 1.07 -12.17
C VAL A 30 5.12 1.26 -11.33
N CYS A 31 4.51 2.43 -11.39
CA CYS A 31 3.38 2.85 -10.55
C CYS A 31 3.66 2.70 -9.04
N ASN A 32 4.92 2.71 -8.65
CA ASN A 32 5.37 2.52 -7.28
C ASN A 32 6.63 3.36 -7.03
N LYS A 33 6.45 4.58 -6.55
CA LYS A 33 7.55 5.54 -6.36
C LYS A 33 8.37 5.21 -5.12
N VAL A 34 9.57 4.65 -5.33
CA VAL A 34 10.53 4.33 -4.25
C VAL A 34 11.82 5.13 -4.40
N GLY A 35 12.34 5.28 -5.62
CA GLY A 35 13.63 5.92 -5.84
C GLY A 35 13.81 6.52 -7.24
N GLY A 36 15.06 6.59 -7.69
CA GLY A 36 15.44 7.21 -8.95
C GLY A 36 15.05 6.42 -10.21
N ILE A 37 14.80 5.12 -10.09
CA ILE A 37 14.38 4.29 -11.23
C ILE A 37 12.98 4.68 -11.70
N HIS A 38 12.10 5.05 -10.77
CA HIS A 38 10.80 5.64 -11.11
C HIS A 38 10.96 6.81 -12.07
N THR A 39 11.89 7.73 -11.79
CA THR A 39 12.17 8.88 -12.66
C THR A 39 12.69 8.44 -14.04
N VAL A 40 13.60 7.45 -14.08
CA VAL A 40 14.11 6.91 -15.35
C VAL A 40 12.97 6.38 -16.21
N VAL A 41 12.20 5.44 -15.66
CA VAL A 41 11.16 4.73 -16.42
C VAL A 41 10.02 5.68 -16.79
N SER A 42 9.51 6.48 -15.83
CA SER A 42 8.37 7.37 -16.07
C SER A 42 8.66 8.47 -17.08
N THR A 43 9.88 9.02 -17.09
CA THR A 43 10.21 10.11 -18.01
C THR A 43 10.65 9.63 -19.40
N LYS A 44 11.20 8.40 -19.50
CA LYS A 44 11.58 7.76 -20.77
C LYS A 44 10.38 7.42 -21.65
N VAL A 45 9.27 7.08 -21.03
CA VAL A 45 8.05 6.62 -21.72
C VAL A 45 7.59 7.57 -22.81
N ALA A 46 7.63 8.87 -22.58
CA ALA A 46 7.13 9.86 -23.55
C ALA A 46 7.89 9.80 -24.88
N SER A 47 9.20 9.53 -24.84
CA SER A 47 10.03 9.38 -26.04
C SER A 47 9.79 8.02 -26.72
N GLN A 48 9.60 6.95 -25.97
CA GLN A 48 9.32 5.61 -26.52
C GLN A 48 7.90 5.45 -27.06
N ALA A 49 6.90 6.08 -26.43
CA ALA A 49 5.51 6.05 -26.89
C ALA A 49 5.33 6.61 -28.29
N ARG A 50 6.21 7.53 -28.74
CA ARG A 50 6.21 8.04 -30.12
C ARG A 50 6.56 6.95 -31.14
N GLN A 51 7.41 5.99 -30.77
CA GLN A 51 7.88 4.91 -31.65
C GLN A 51 7.00 3.66 -31.54
N LEU A 52 6.67 3.24 -30.34
CA LEU A 52 6.06 1.94 -30.04
C LEU A 52 4.56 2.03 -29.72
N LYS A 53 4.04 3.21 -29.40
CA LYS A 53 2.62 3.41 -29.02
C LYS A 53 2.18 2.42 -27.92
N ASN A 54 1.12 1.66 -28.18
CA ASN A 54 0.56 0.67 -27.24
C ASN A 54 1.37 -0.64 -27.16
N ALA A 55 2.41 -0.79 -27.96
CA ALA A 55 3.32 -1.93 -27.90
C ALA A 55 4.44 -1.78 -26.85
N HIS A 56 4.54 -0.63 -26.19
CA HIS A 56 5.34 -0.43 -25.00
C HIS A 56 4.48 -0.71 -23.75
N ILE A 57 4.78 -1.78 -23.06
CA ILE A 57 4.01 -2.27 -21.92
C ILE A 57 4.92 -2.28 -20.69
N LEU A 58 4.51 -1.55 -19.66
CA LEU A 58 5.23 -1.47 -18.40
C LEU A 58 4.67 -2.50 -17.41
N ILE A 59 5.54 -3.13 -16.62
CA ILE A 59 5.17 -4.13 -15.65
C ILE A 59 5.71 -3.74 -14.28
N GLY A 60 4.81 -3.62 -13.31
CA GLY A 60 5.11 -3.30 -11.91
C GLY A 60 4.46 -4.24 -10.91
N PRO A 61 4.91 -4.19 -9.65
CA PRO A 61 4.26 -4.93 -8.57
C PRO A 61 2.95 -4.23 -8.17
N ASP A 62 1.94 -5.01 -7.83
CA ASP A 62 0.75 -4.50 -7.19
C ASP A 62 0.93 -4.50 -5.68
N VAL A 63 1.64 -3.49 -5.20
CA VAL A 63 1.89 -3.25 -3.77
C VAL A 63 0.91 -2.21 -3.27
N LEU A 64 0.04 -2.65 -2.36
CA LEU A 64 -0.96 -1.79 -1.75
C LEU A 64 -0.32 -1.08 -0.55
N LYS A 65 0.06 0.18 -0.74
CA LYS A 65 0.60 1.02 0.33
C LYS A 65 -0.48 1.71 1.15
N GLU A 66 -1.64 1.98 0.55
CA GLU A 66 -2.75 2.72 1.15
C GLU A 66 -4.10 2.07 0.81
N GLN A 67 -5.13 2.41 1.57
CA GLN A 67 -6.50 1.94 1.33
C GLN A 67 -7.14 2.54 0.08
N GLU A 68 -6.60 3.66 -0.39
CA GLU A 68 -7.09 4.36 -1.56
C GLU A 68 -6.49 3.78 -2.84
N ALA A 69 -7.17 4.00 -3.96
CA ALA A 69 -6.67 3.64 -5.26
C ALA A 69 -5.30 4.25 -5.51
N ASN A 70 -4.36 3.46 -6.05
CA ASN A 70 -3.03 3.95 -6.39
C ASN A 70 -3.15 5.19 -7.30
N PRO A 71 -2.72 6.39 -6.87
CA PRO A 71 -2.90 7.62 -7.63
C PRO A 71 -2.12 7.62 -8.96
N GLU A 72 -1.11 6.78 -9.06
CA GLU A 72 -0.30 6.64 -10.27
C GLU A 72 -0.89 5.64 -11.27
N PHE A 73 -1.87 4.81 -10.88
CA PHE A 73 -2.43 3.78 -11.74
C PHE A 73 -3.93 3.96 -11.97
N ILE A 74 -4.31 4.14 -13.23
CA ILE A 74 -5.72 4.22 -13.65
C ILE A 74 -6.09 2.87 -14.27
N GLU A 75 -6.80 2.04 -13.50
CA GLU A 75 -7.24 0.72 -13.98
C GLU A 75 -8.28 0.86 -15.10
N ASP A 76 -8.15 0.00 -16.12
CA ASP A 76 -9.13 -0.15 -17.19
C ASP A 76 -9.55 -1.63 -17.27
N ILE A 77 -10.71 -1.93 -16.72
CA ILE A 77 -11.26 -3.29 -16.64
C ILE A 77 -11.61 -3.88 -18.01
N HIS A 78 -11.73 -3.05 -19.04
CA HIS A 78 -12.04 -3.49 -20.40
C HIS A 78 -10.78 -3.75 -21.22
N LEU A 79 -9.66 -3.13 -20.84
CA LEU A 79 -8.39 -3.28 -21.55
C LEU A 79 -7.86 -4.72 -21.40
N MET A 80 -7.62 -5.39 -22.53
CA MET A 80 -7.11 -6.76 -22.58
C MET A 80 -7.96 -7.79 -21.83
N LYS A 81 -9.27 -7.58 -21.71
CA LYS A 81 -10.18 -8.43 -20.92
C LYS A 81 -10.07 -9.92 -21.25
N ALA A 82 -9.99 -10.26 -22.54
CA ALA A 82 -9.89 -11.66 -22.97
C ALA A 82 -8.59 -12.33 -22.48
N TRP A 83 -7.47 -11.62 -22.58
CA TRP A 83 -6.20 -12.10 -22.05
C TRP A 83 -6.17 -12.14 -20.51
N ARG A 84 -6.72 -11.15 -19.83
CA ARG A 84 -6.82 -11.16 -18.35
C ARG A 84 -7.58 -12.40 -17.85
N ASN A 85 -8.67 -12.76 -18.52
CA ASN A 85 -9.42 -13.98 -18.19
C ASN A 85 -8.56 -15.24 -18.39
N LYS A 86 -7.75 -15.26 -19.45
CA LYS A 86 -6.82 -16.37 -19.70
C LYS A 86 -5.72 -16.42 -18.65
N ALA A 87 -5.12 -15.29 -18.33
CA ALA A 87 -4.09 -15.17 -17.29
C ALA A 87 -4.61 -15.64 -15.92
N ALA A 88 -5.85 -15.26 -15.57
CA ALA A 88 -6.49 -15.74 -14.35
C ALA A 88 -6.66 -17.27 -14.31
N GLN A 89 -7.02 -17.89 -15.45
CA GLN A 89 -7.08 -19.35 -15.55
C GLN A 89 -5.70 -20.03 -15.40
N GLU A 90 -4.64 -19.31 -15.73
CA GLU A 90 -3.24 -19.74 -15.55
C GLU A 90 -2.72 -19.48 -14.11
N GLY A 91 -3.56 -18.96 -13.23
CA GLY A 91 -3.19 -18.62 -11.86
C GLY A 91 -2.44 -17.29 -11.72
N LEU A 92 -2.44 -16.46 -12.77
CA LEU A 92 -1.79 -15.14 -12.78
C LEU A 92 -2.83 -14.08 -12.40
N ARG A 93 -2.51 -13.27 -11.40
CA ARG A 93 -3.34 -12.16 -10.97
C ARG A 93 -2.73 -10.85 -11.45
N VAL A 94 -3.43 -10.20 -12.37
CA VAL A 94 -2.96 -8.97 -13.01
C VAL A 94 -4.05 -7.91 -13.04
N ARG A 95 -3.65 -6.67 -12.81
CA ARG A 95 -4.46 -5.48 -13.11
C ARG A 95 -3.88 -4.80 -14.32
N VAL A 96 -4.73 -4.38 -15.24
CA VAL A 96 -4.31 -3.70 -16.47
C VAL A 96 -4.94 -2.33 -16.52
N GLY A 97 -4.16 -1.35 -16.89
CA GLY A 97 -4.59 0.03 -16.95
C GLY A 97 -3.55 0.94 -17.59
N LYS A 98 -3.55 2.17 -17.18
CA LYS A 98 -2.60 3.19 -17.65
C LYS A 98 -1.87 3.83 -16.48
N TRP A 99 -0.58 4.00 -16.62
CA TRP A 99 0.18 4.80 -15.68
C TRP A 99 -0.19 6.28 -15.83
N ASN A 100 -0.52 6.95 -14.74
CA ASN A 100 -0.99 8.35 -14.72
C ASN A 100 0.18 9.35 -14.81
N ILE A 101 0.98 9.22 -15.86
CA ILE A 101 2.13 10.06 -16.20
C ILE A 101 1.99 10.60 -17.64
N PRO A 102 2.80 11.57 -18.05
CA PRO A 102 2.81 12.02 -19.44
C PRO A 102 3.01 10.86 -20.42
N GLY A 103 2.16 10.77 -21.43
CA GLY A 103 2.15 9.66 -22.40
C GLY A 103 1.18 8.54 -22.04
N ARG A 104 0.70 8.44 -20.82
CA ARG A 104 -0.27 7.44 -20.32
C ARG A 104 -0.05 6.03 -20.91
N PRO A 105 1.14 5.45 -20.70
CA PRO A 105 1.46 4.12 -21.23
C PRO A 105 0.60 3.05 -20.57
N ILE A 106 0.48 1.91 -21.27
CA ILE A 106 -0.14 0.72 -20.69
C ILE A 106 0.76 0.20 -19.57
N ALA A 107 0.16 -0.06 -18.42
CA ALA A 107 0.81 -0.68 -17.28
C ALA A 107 0.04 -1.94 -16.86
N ILE A 108 0.79 -2.98 -16.52
CA ILE A 108 0.31 -4.23 -15.94
C ILE A 108 0.87 -4.31 -14.53
N LEU A 109 0.02 -4.31 -13.52
CA LEU A 109 0.41 -4.54 -12.13
C LEU A 109 0.16 -6.01 -11.78
N ILE A 110 1.13 -6.63 -11.11
CA ILE A 110 1.11 -8.07 -10.81
C ILE A 110 0.99 -8.30 -9.31
N ASP A 111 -0.04 -9.04 -8.89
CA ASP A 111 -0.07 -9.68 -7.58
C ASP A 111 0.82 -10.93 -7.60
N PHE A 112 2.06 -10.76 -7.20
CA PHE A 112 3.07 -11.82 -7.16
C PHE A 112 2.97 -12.70 -5.91
N THR A 113 2.12 -12.34 -4.95
CA THR A 113 1.94 -13.08 -3.69
C THR A 113 1.40 -14.50 -3.90
N THR A 114 0.76 -14.74 -5.04
CA THR A 114 0.33 -16.08 -5.46
C THR A 114 1.47 -17.09 -5.53
N PHE A 115 2.72 -16.62 -5.70
CA PHE A 115 3.91 -17.47 -5.77
C PHE A 115 4.58 -17.73 -4.42
N PHE A 116 4.10 -17.14 -3.32
CA PHE A 116 4.69 -17.35 -1.98
C PHE A 116 4.68 -18.81 -1.55
N ALA A 117 3.61 -19.53 -1.84
CA ALA A 117 3.50 -20.95 -1.53
C ALA A 117 4.47 -21.84 -2.36
N GLU A 118 4.89 -21.35 -3.53
CA GLU A 118 5.78 -22.08 -4.43
C GLU A 118 7.24 -21.60 -4.35
N LYS A 119 7.57 -20.66 -3.45
CA LYS A 119 8.87 -19.99 -3.41
C LYS A 119 10.04 -20.97 -3.38
N ASP A 120 9.96 -22.01 -2.56
CA ASP A 120 11.05 -22.97 -2.39
C ASP A 120 11.27 -23.81 -3.66
N LYS A 121 10.19 -24.19 -4.34
CA LYS A 121 10.25 -24.87 -5.63
C LYS A 121 10.84 -23.97 -6.72
N ILE A 122 10.45 -22.71 -6.76
CA ILE A 122 10.96 -21.72 -7.71
C ILE A 122 12.46 -21.51 -7.50
N PHE A 123 12.89 -21.25 -6.27
CA PHE A 123 14.29 -21.00 -5.97
C PHE A 123 15.15 -22.25 -6.13
N SER A 124 14.63 -23.46 -5.80
CA SER A 124 15.33 -24.71 -6.08
C SER A 124 15.55 -24.91 -7.59
N SER A 125 14.53 -24.64 -8.41
CA SER A 125 14.67 -24.72 -9.87
C SER A 125 15.70 -23.72 -10.41
N LEU A 126 15.72 -22.48 -9.91
CA LEU A 126 16.70 -21.48 -10.29
C LEU A 126 18.13 -21.84 -9.82
N TRP A 127 18.25 -22.49 -8.65
CA TRP A 127 19.53 -23.05 -8.20
C TRP A 127 20.02 -24.18 -9.13
N GLU A 128 19.13 -25.10 -9.47
CA GLU A 128 19.50 -26.23 -10.36
C GLU A 128 19.98 -25.72 -11.72
N GLN A 129 19.30 -24.76 -12.31
CA GLN A 129 19.56 -24.24 -13.65
C GLN A 129 20.73 -23.26 -13.70
N TYR A 130 20.79 -22.34 -12.75
CA TYR A 130 21.68 -21.19 -12.79
C TYR A 130 22.64 -21.10 -11.61
N LYS A 131 22.52 -21.98 -10.60
CA LYS A 131 23.24 -21.88 -9.32
C LYS A 131 22.95 -20.60 -8.55
N LEU A 132 21.72 -20.08 -8.68
CA LEU A 132 21.27 -18.91 -7.95
C LEU A 132 21.21 -19.20 -6.46
N ASP A 133 21.99 -18.47 -5.66
CA ASP A 133 21.95 -18.58 -4.20
C ASP A 133 20.81 -17.75 -3.61
N SER A 134 19.77 -18.42 -3.12
CA SER A 134 18.62 -17.80 -2.46
C SER A 134 18.44 -18.25 -1.01
N ILE A 135 19.33 -19.10 -0.48
CA ILE A 135 19.17 -19.71 0.86
C ILE A 135 19.21 -18.66 1.97
N SER A 136 20.10 -17.68 1.85
CA SER A 136 20.26 -16.60 2.83
C SER A 136 19.29 -15.41 2.60
N GLY A 137 18.42 -15.51 1.59
CA GLY A 137 17.50 -14.44 1.21
C GLY A 137 16.43 -14.18 2.27
N GLN A 138 16.36 -12.97 2.76
CA GLN A 138 15.28 -12.50 3.64
C GLN A 138 14.10 -11.99 2.79
N TRP A 139 13.03 -11.55 3.42
CA TRP A 139 11.84 -11.08 2.70
C TRP A 139 12.11 -9.89 1.76
N ASP A 140 13.06 -9.04 2.09
CA ASP A 140 13.52 -7.94 1.24
C ASP A 140 14.23 -8.39 -0.05
N TYR A 141 14.57 -9.69 -0.13
CA TYR A 141 15.01 -10.39 -1.34
C TYR A 141 13.90 -11.22 -1.96
N ILE A 142 13.14 -11.98 -1.14
CA ILE A 142 12.15 -12.97 -1.58
C ILE A 142 11.03 -12.28 -2.38
N GLU A 143 10.45 -11.21 -1.85
CA GLU A 143 9.34 -10.51 -2.52
C GLU A 143 9.74 -9.96 -3.89
N PRO A 144 10.82 -9.18 -4.03
CA PRO A 144 11.23 -8.69 -5.35
C PRO A 144 11.62 -9.81 -6.32
N ALA A 145 12.30 -10.86 -5.85
CA ALA A 145 12.67 -12.00 -6.70
C ALA A 145 11.43 -12.74 -7.24
N LEU A 146 10.40 -12.93 -6.40
CA LEU A 146 9.13 -13.54 -6.83
C LEU A 146 8.32 -12.61 -7.75
N PHE A 147 8.36 -11.30 -7.54
CA PHE A 147 7.81 -10.34 -8.50
C PHE A 147 8.50 -10.47 -9.87
N GLY A 148 9.82 -10.53 -9.87
CA GLY A 148 10.59 -10.76 -11.09
C GLY A 148 10.13 -12.04 -11.79
N TYR A 149 10.07 -13.17 -11.08
CA TYR A 149 9.60 -14.44 -11.61
C TYR A 149 8.18 -14.37 -12.18
N ALA A 150 7.26 -13.76 -11.42
CA ALA A 150 5.87 -13.55 -11.84
C ALA A 150 5.78 -12.70 -13.12
N SER A 151 6.63 -11.69 -13.25
CA SER A 151 6.72 -10.85 -14.46
C SER A 151 7.10 -11.67 -15.69
N GLY A 152 8.05 -12.59 -15.56
CA GLY A 152 8.40 -13.52 -16.63
C GLY A 152 7.22 -14.39 -17.06
N LYS A 153 6.47 -14.92 -16.10
CA LYS A 153 5.23 -15.71 -16.34
C LYS A 153 4.15 -14.89 -17.06
N VAL A 154 3.97 -13.65 -16.63
CA VAL A 154 2.98 -12.74 -17.24
C VAL A 154 3.37 -12.41 -18.69
N ILE A 155 4.64 -12.15 -18.95
CA ILE A 155 5.14 -11.91 -20.31
C ILE A 155 4.93 -13.15 -21.19
N GLU A 156 5.27 -14.34 -20.71
CA GLU A 156 5.00 -15.59 -21.43
C GLU A 156 3.52 -15.72 -21.78
N SER A 157 2.62 -15.56 -20.80
CA SER A 157 1.18 -15.64 -21.03
C SER A 157 0.70 -14.61 -22.05
N TYR A 158 1.18 -13.37 -21.93
CA TYR A 158 0.84 -12.29 -22.87
C TYR A 158 1.31 -12.61 -24.30
N VAL A 159 2.57 -12.98 -24.44
CA VAL A 159 3.18 -13.29 -25.75
C VAL A 159 2.49 -14.47 -26.42
N ARG A 160 2.18 -15.54 -25.67
CA ARG A 160 1.44 -16.69 -26.20
C ARG A 160 0.02 -16.35 -26.65
N PHE A 161 -0.56 -15.30 -26.10
CA PHE A 161 -1.93 -14.88 -26.40
C PHE A 161 -2.00 -13.85 -27.52
N HIS A 162 -1.11 -12.84 -27.54
CA HIS A 162 -1.19 -11.67 -28.41
C HIS A 162 -0.19 -11.64 -29.56
N CYS A 163 0.95 -12.32 -29.42
CA CYS A 163 2.06 -12.18 -30.37
C CYS A 163 2.17 -13.39 -31.30
N SER A 164 2.81 -13.17 -32.44
CA SER A 164 3.17 -14.20 -33.40
C SER A 164 4.66 -14.54 -33.33
N SER A 165 5.06 -15.67 -33.93
CA SER A 165 6.47 -16.08 -34.03
C SER A 165 7.32 -15.11 -34.87
N ARG A 166 6.72 -14.17 -35.59
CA ARG A 166 7.40 -13.16 -36.41
C ARG A 166 7.65 -11.86 -35.67
N ASP A 167 7.00 -11.66 -34.53
CA ASP A 167 7.14 -10.43 -33.77
C ASP A 167 8.49 -10.40 -33.04
N ARG A 168 9.14 -9.25 -33.12
CA ARG A 168 10.40 -8.96 -32.44
C ARG A 168 10.08 -8.42 -31.06
N ILE A 169 10.40 -9.17 -30.04
CA ILE A 169 9.98 -8.87 -28.66
C ILE A 169 11.22 -8.64 -27.81
N ILE A 170 11.21 -7.54 -27.07
CA ILE A 170 12.21 -7.21 -26.05
C ILE A 170 11.55 -7.19 -24.68
N ALA A 171 12.21 -7.77 -23.70
CA ALA A 171 11.91 -7.64 -22.27
C ALA A 171 13.10 -6.99 -21.57
N GLN A 172 12.92 -5.77 -21.08
CA GLN A 172 13.93 -5.01 -20.35
C GLN A 172 13.66 -5.10 -18.85
N PHE A 173 14.63 -5.61 -18.11
CA PHE A 173 14.59 -5.82 -16.67
C PHE A 173 15.48 -4.80 -15.95
N HIS A 174 14.91 -4.08 -14.99
CA HIS A 174 15.64 -3.10 -14.20
C HIS A 174 15.97 -3.65 -12.81
N GLU A 175 17.26 -3.66 -12.48
CA GLU A 175 17.81 -4.08 -11.20
C GLU A 175 17.64 -5.59 -10.90
N TRP A 176 18.40 -6.06 -9.91
CA TRP A 176 18.34 -7.44 -9.43
C TRP A 176 16.93 -7.90 -9.05
N MET A 177 16.10 -6.99 -8.58
CA MET A 177 14.70 -7.23 -8.17
C MET A 177 13.85 -7.88 -9.27
N THR A 178 14.18 -7.65 -10.53
CA THR A 178 13.45 -8.21 -11.67
C THR A 178 14.17 -9.39 -12.33
N GLY A 179 15.37 -9.68 -11.90
CA GLY A 179 16.28 -10.65 -12.54
C GLY A 179 15.73 -12.07 -12.65
N ALA A 180 14.95 -12.54 -11.68
CA ALA A 180 14.34 -13.87 -11.73
C ALA A 180 13.38 -14.04 -12.92
N GLY A 181 12.75 -12.97 -13.40
CA GLY A 181 11.92 -12.99 -14.60
C GLY A 181 12.74 -13.12 -15.88
N LEU A 182 13.90 -12.49 -15.93
CA LEU A 182 14.85 -12.68 -17.02
C LEU A 182 15.30 -14.13 -17.10
N LEU A 183 15.72 -14.72 -15.99
CA LEU A 183 16.16 -16.11 -15.92
C LEU A 183 15.04 -17.07 -16.35
N TYR A 184 13.80 -16.78 -15.94
CA TYR A 184 12.64 -17.55 -16.37
C TYR A 184 12.46 -17.50 -17.90
N LEU A 185 12.43 -16.29 -18.48
CA LEU A 185 12.22 -16.11 -19.93
C LEU A 185 13.36 -16.71 -20.76
N ARG A 186 14.60 -16.63 -20.29
CA ARG A 186 15.74 -17.25 -20.96
C ARG A 186 15.55 -18.75 -21.19
N ASN A 187 14.86 -19.41 -20.27
CA ASN A 187 14.59 -20.84 -20.32
C ASN A 187 13.28 -21.16 -21.07
N SER A 188 12.20 -20.40 -20.81
CA SER A 188 10.87 -20.73 -21.33
C SER A 188 10.54 -20.10 -22.68
N MET A 189 11.14 -18.92 -22.98
CA MET A 189 10.82 -18.11 -24.17
C MET A 189 12.11 -17.56 -24.84
N PRO A 190 12.98 -18.44 -25.39
CA PRO A 190 14.28 -18.01 -25.92
C PRO A 190 14.20 -17.07 -27.11
N GLN A 191 13.04 -16.91 -27.73
CA GLN A 191 12.78 -15.94 -28.82
C GLN A 191 12.64 -14.50 -28.35
N ILE A 192 12.50 -14.26 -27.04
CA ILE A 192 12.44 -12.90 -26.47
C ILE A 192 13.86 -12.41 -26.20
N GLY A 193 14.19 -11.24 -26.71
CA GLY A 193 15.44 -10.55 -26.38
C GLY A 193 15.38 -9.96 -24.98
N CYS A 194 16.27 -10.41 -24.11
CA CYS A 194 16.31 -9.98 -22.71
C CYS A 194 17.42 -8.94 -22.51
N ALA A 195 17.03 -7.71 -22.16
CA ALA A 195 17.95 -6.65 -21.73
C ALA A 195 17.91 -6.54 -20.21
N PHE A 196 19.09 -6.45 -19.56
CA PHE A 196 19.20 -6.26 -18.12
C PHE A 196 19.97 -4.99 -17.80
N THR A 197 19.39 -4.14 -16.97
CA THR A 197 19.98 -2.85 -16.56
C THR A 197 20.23 -2.81 -15.07
N THR A 198 21.48 -2.72 -14.66
CA THR A 198 21.89 -2.43 -13.29
C THR A 198 22.08 -0.92 -13.13
N HIS A 199 21.31 -0.28 -12.26
CA HIS A 199 21.41 1.16 -11.98
C HIS A 199 22.46 1.47 -10.91
N ALA A 200 22.69 0.54 -9.99
CA ALA A 200 23.74 0.59 -8.97
C ALA A 200 24.06 -0.85 -8.55
N THR A 201 25.33 -1.22 -8.50
CA THR A 201 25.67 -2.56 -8.07
C THR A 201 25.34 -2.79 -6.59
N VAL A 202 24.86 -3.99 -6.24
CA VAL A 202 24.57 -4.35 -4.84
C VAL A 202 25.79 -4.16 -3.95
N LEU A 203 26.96 -4.60 -4.40
CA LEU A 203 28.18 -4.49 -3.63
C LEU A 203 28.74 -3.06 -3.58
N GLY A 204 28.71 -2.32 -4.69
CA GLY A 204 29.16 -0.92 -4.71
C GLY A 204 28.37 -0.06 -3.72
N ARG A 205 27.05 -0.24 -3.71
CA ARG A 205 26.18 0.43 -2.74
C ARG A 205 26.46 0.02 -1.30
N SER A 206 26.72 -1.27 -1.07
CA SER A 206 26.99 -1.78 0.28
C SER A 206 28.35 -1.29 0.81
N ILE A 207 29.40 -1.33 -0.01
CA ILE A 207 30.75 -0.86 0.35
C ILE A 207 30.72 0.64 0.65
N ALA A 208 30.17 1.45 -0.28
CA ALA A 208 30.08 2.89 -0.11
C ALA A 208 29.17 3.27 1.07
N GLY A 209 28.07 2.56 1.28
CA GLY A 209 27.14 2.77 2.41
C GLY A 209 27.75 2.47 3.77
N ASN A 210 28.74 1.59 3.83
CA ASN A 210 29.53 1.30 5.03
C ASN A 210 30.82 2.15 5.15
N ASN A 211 30.93 3.22 4.37
CA ASN A 211 32.05 4.17 4.40
C ASN A 211 33.42 3.55 4.07
N LEU A 212 33.44 2.42 3.37
CA LEU A 212 34.68 1.81 2.89
C LEU A 212 35.11 2.45 1.56
N PRO A 213 36.44 2.55 1.29
CA PRO A 213 36.94 3.07 0.02
C PRO A 213 36.56 2.11 -1.12
N LEU A 214 35.81 2.60 -2.10
CA LEU A 214 35.28 1.76 -3.18
C LEU A 214 36.20 1.73 -4.40
N TYR A 215 36.57 2.92 -4.89
CA TYR A 215 37.13 3.01 -6.26
C TYR A 215 38.63 2.71 -6.34
N ASP A 216 39.42 3.20 -5.40
CA ASP A 216 40.86 2.91 -5.35
C ASP A 216 41.16 1.45 -4.97
N LYS A 217 40.21 0.80 -4.27
CA LYS A 217 40.33 -0.60 -3.85
C LYS A 217 39.42 -1.57 -4.60
N LEU A 218 38.72 -1.11 -5.61
CA LEU A 218 37.72 -1.88 -6.34
C LEU A 218 38.23 -3.31 -6.68
N THR A 219 39.39 -3.39 -7.32
CA THR A 219 39.98 -4.66 -7.77
C THR A 219 40.54 -5.54 -6.64
N THR A 220 40.67 -5.01 -5.42
CA THR A 220 41.15 -5.76 -4.25
C THR A 220 40.03 -6.48 -3.48
N TYR A 221 38.82 -6.05 -3.66
CA TYR A 221 37.67 -6.70 -3.03
C TYR A 221 37.33 -8.03 -3.69
N ASN A 222 37.18 -9.06 -2.87
CA ASN A 222 36.60 -10.33 -3.34
C ASN A 222 35.07 -10.22 -3.27
N PRO A 223 34.32 -10.32 -4.39
CA PRO A 223 32.89 -10.10 -4.40
C PRO A 223 32.11 -11.06 -3.49
N GLU A 224 32.51 -12.32 -3.41
CA GLU A 224 31.83 -13.33 -2.61
C GLU A 224 32.00 -13.10 -1.10
N ASN A 225 33.22 -12.66 -0.68
CA ASN A 225 33.44 -12.29 0.71
C ASN A 225 32.66 -11.04 1.09
N MET A 226 32.71 -10.01 0.25
CA MET A 226 31.94 -8.77 0.50
C MET A 226 30.43 -9.04 0.56
N ALA A 227 29.90 -9.89 -0.32
CA ALA A 227 28.51 -10.25 -0.29
C ALA A 227 28.11 -10.93 1.03
N ARG A 228 29.02 -11.75 1.58
CA ARG A 228 28.82 -12.42 2.87
C ARG A 228 28.91 -11.43 4.04
N ASP A 229 29.94 -10.58 4.03
CA ASP A 229 30.19 -9.62 5.10
C ASP A 229 29.05 -8.60 5.26
N PHE A 230 28.40 -8.23 4.15
CA PHE A 230 27.25 -7.33 4.14
C PHE A 230 25.90 -8.04 4.17
N ASN A 231 25.86 -9.37 4.26
CA ASN A 231 24.63 -10.18 4.24
C ASN A 231 23.75 -9.90 2.99
N VAL A 232 24.38 -9.79 1.82
CA VAL A 232 23.70 -9.53 0.53
C VAL A 232 23.96 -10.61 -0.52
N ILE A 233 24.30 -11.82 -0.09
CA ILE A 233 24.69 -12.94 -0.98
C ILE A 233 23.61 -13.20 -2.04
N SER A 234 22.36 -13.37 -1.62
CA SER A 234 21.27 -13.70 -2.54
C SER A 234 20.98 -12.57 -3.55
N LYS A 235 21.04 -11.30 -3.10
CA LYS A 235 20.85 -10.13 -3.97
C LYS A 235 21.97 -10.02 -5.00
N GLN A 236 23.23 -10.16 -4.56
CA GLN A 236 24.40 -10.13 -5.42
C GLN A 236 24.44 -11.32 -6.39
N SER A 237 24.05 -12.52 -5.92
CA SER A 237 23.95 -13.70 -6.78
C SER A 237 22.92 -13.50 -7.90
N LEU A 238 21.74 -12.98 -7.58
CA LEU A 238 20.70 -12.72 -8.59
C LEU A 238 21.13 -11.63 -9.58
N GLU A 239 21.76 -10.54 -9.11
CA GLU A 239 22.29 -9.49 -9.96
C GLU A 239 23.34 -10.02 -10.94
N LYS A 240 24.33 -10.76 -10.42
CA LYS A 240 25.43 -11.36 -11.21
C LYS A 240 24.91 -12.31 -12.28
N ILE A 241 24.05 -13.23 -11.89
CA ILE A 241 23.52 -14.25 -12.80
C ILE A 241 22.62 -13.62 -13.86
N SER A 242 21.81 -12.64 -13.49
CA SER A 242 20.97 -11.91 -14.45
C SER A 242 21.79 -11.15 -15.49
N ALA A 243 22.85 -10.47 -15.05
CA ALA A 243 23.78 -9.79 -15.95
C ALA A 243 24.45 -10.76 -16.92
N GLN A 244 24.86 -11.94 -16.45
CA GLN A 244 25.51 -12.96 -17.27
C GLN A 244 24.56 -13.66 -18.25
N ALA A 245 23.29 -13.85 -17.85
CA ALA A 245 22.28 -14.51 -18.66
C ALA A 245 21.60 -13.59 -19.69
N ALA A 246 21.69 -12.27 -19.52
CA ALA A 246 21.08 -11.31 -20.42
C ALA A 246 21.64 -11.36 -21.84
N ASP A 247 20.79 -11.08 -22.84
CA ASP A 247 21.24 -10.89 -24.21
C ASP A 247 22.04 -9.60 -24.34
N VAL A 248 21.60 -8.55 -23.68
CA VAL A 248 22.32 -7.29 -23.52
C VAL A 248 22.32 -6.87 -22.07
N PHE A 249 23.52 -6.64 -21.56
CA PHE A 249 23.73 -6.12 -20.23
C PHE A 249 24.12 -4.64 -20.29
N THR A 250 23.35 -3.79 -19.59
CA THR A 250 23.54 -2.34 -19.59
C THR A 250 23.68 -1.79 -18.19
N THR A 251 24.28 -0.60 -18.09
CA THR A 251 24.29 0.21 -16.87
C THR A 251 24.25 1.70 -17.24
N VAL A 252 24.06 2.55 -16.24
CA VAL A 252 23.74 3.97 -16.42
C VAL A 252 24.96 4.88 -16.63
N SER A 253 26.18 4.40 -16.31
CA SER A 253 27.39 5.23 -16.41
C SER A 253 28.67 4.39 -16.51
N ASP A 254 29.73 5.02 -17.00
CA ASP A 254 31.06 4.39 -17.12
C ASP A 254 31.66 4.02 -15.77
N ILE A 255 31.35 4.76 -14.69
CA ILE A 255 31.81 4.45 -13.35
C ILE A 255 31.14 3.17 -12.82
N THR A 256 29.82 3.05 -13.00
CA THR A 256 29.09 1.84 -12.63
C THR A 256 29.49 0.65 -13.52
N ALA A 257 29.86 0.89 -14.80
CA ALA A 257 30.34 -0.17 -15.68
C ALA A 257 31.62 -0.84 -15.12
N LYS A 258 32.52 -0.07 -14.49
CA LYS A 258 33.72 -0.63 -13.83
C LYS A 258 33.34 -1.51 -12.62
N GLU A 259 32.35 -1.08 -11.83
CA GLU A 259 31.81 -1.89 -10.74
C GLU A 259 31.21 -3.20 -11.26
N CYS A 260 30.39 -3.13 -12.32
CA CYS A 260 29.79 -4.29 -12.97
C CYS A 260 30.84 -5.29 -13.46
N GLU A 261 31.86 -4.84 -14.16
CA GLU A 261 32.94 -5.70 -14.65
C GLU A 261 33.61 -6.49 -13.52
N HIS A 262 33.89 -5.83 -12.40
CA HIS A 262 34.56 -6.46 -11.28
C HIS A 262 33.60 -7.33 -10.42
N PHE A 263 32.48 -6.77 -9.97
CA PHE A 263 31.59 -7.43 -9.01
C PHE A 263 30.71 -8.50 -9.64
N LEU A 264 30.30 -8.32 -10.92
CA LEU A 264 29.41 -9.24 -11.59
C LEU A 264 30.18 -10.17 -12.57
N SER A 265 31.49 -9.94 -12.72
CA SER A 265 32.35 -10.69 -13.65
C SER A 265 31.77 -10.69 -15.09
N LYS A 266 31.20 -9.55 -15.48
CA LYS A 266 30.58 -9.35 -16.79
C LYS A 266 30.77 -7.89 -17.21
N PRO A 267 31.55 -7.62 -18.28
CA PRO A 267 31.62 -6.28 -18.83
C PRO A 267 30.25 -5.88 -19.40
N VAL A 268 29.97 -4.60 -19.33
CA VAL A 268 28.71 -4.01 -19.85
C VAL A 268 28.77 -3.99 -21.37
N ASP A 269 27.72 -4.47 -22.02
CA ASP A 269 27.64 -4.45 -23.50
C ASP A 269 27.52 -3.02 -24.05
N ILE A 270 26.73 -2.17 -23.38
CA ILE A 270 26.57 -0.75 -23.69
C ILE A 270 26.13 0.04 -22.46
N VAL A 271 26.70 1.24 -22.27
CA VAL A 271 26.22 2.18 -21.25
C VAL A 271 24.99 2.93 -21.80
N THR A 272 23.90 2.93 -21.00
CA THR A 272 22.63 3.61 -21.32
C THR A 272 22.41 4.77 -20.34
N PRO A 273 22.94 5.96 -20.63
CA PRO A 273 22.82 7.12 -19.75
C PRO A 273 21.36 7.49 -19.52
N ASN A 274 21.05 7.94 -18.30
CA ASN A 274 19.69 8.33 -17.95
C ASN A 274 19.38 9.74 -18.47
N GLY A 275 18.33 9.84 -19.27
CA GLY A 275 17.79 11.11 -19.71
C GLY A 275 16.83 11.73 -18.69
N PHE A 276 16.38 12.93 -18.99
CA PHE A 276 15.31 13.57 -18.23
C PHE A 276 14.30 14.21 -19.19
N GLN A 277 13.12 14.50 -18.64
CA GLN A 277 12.10 15.29 -19.35
C GLN A 277 12.25 16.76 -18.93
N ASP A 278 12.11 17.67 -19.88
CA ASP A 278 12.13 19.10 -19.58
C ASP A 278 10.91 19.50 -18.74
N PHE A 279 11.16 19.90 -17.50
CA PHE A 279 10.13 20.32 -16.56
C PHE A 279 9.97 21.85 -16.49
N VAL A 280 10.88 22.60 -17.14
CA VAL A 280 10.84 24.06 -17.06
C VAL A 280 9.68 24.59 -17.88
N SER A 281 8.82 25.36 -17.21
CA SER A 281 7.69 26.03 -17.86
C SER A 281 8.17 26.89 -19.03
N ALA A 282 7.45 26.82 -20.15
CA ALA A 282 7.67 27.68 -21.29
C ALA A 282 7.40 29.17 -20.99
N ASP A 283 6.79 29.49 -19.85
CA ASP A 283 6.58 30.86 -19.36
C ASP A 283 7.78 31.35 -18.54
N GLU A 284 8.74 31.91 -19.26
CA GLU A 284 9.98 32.46 -18.67
C GLU A 284 9.71 33.56 -17.61
N LYS A 285 8.66 34.34 -17.79
CA LYS A 285 8.31 35.42 -16.86
C LYS A 285 7.82 34.85 -15.53
N ALA A 286 6.92 33.88 -15.59
CA ALA A 286 6.42 33.20 -14.39
C ALA A 286 7.56 32.45 -13.67
N PHE A 287 8.49 31.87 -14.40
CA PHE A 287 9.67 31.21 -13.83
C PHE A 287 10.57 32.19 -13.05
N ILE A 288 10.90 33.34 -13.62
CA ILE A 288 11.72 34.37 -12.98
C ILE A 288 11.01 34.97 -11.75
N GLU A 289 9.72 35.21 -11.82
CA GLU A 289 8.91 35.68 -10.67
C GLU A 289 8.88 34.62 -9.55
N GLY A 290 8.74 33.35 -9.89
CA GLY A 290 8.84 32.22 -8.97
C GLY A 290 10.20 32.16 -8.27
N GLN A 291 11.29 32.24 -9.00
CA GLN A 291 12.64 32.29 -8.42
C GLN A 291 12.81 33.40 -7.38
N LYS A 292 12.35 34.62 -7.71
CA LYS A 292 12.43 35.76 -6.78
C LYS A 292 11.60 35.55 -5.52
N LYS A 293 10.39 35.00 -5.67
CA LYS A 293 9.50 34.69 -4.57
C LYS A 293 10.12 33.69 -3.62
N HIS A 294 10.65 32.57 -4.14
CA HIS A 294 11.19 31.50 -3.33
C HIS A 294 12.57 31.84 -2.75
N ARG A 295 13.37 32.67 -3.44
CA ARG A 295 14.58 33.26 -2.87
C ARG A 295 14.25 34.08 -1.61
N LYS A 296 13.21 34.91 -1.67
CA LYS A 296 12.76 35.68 -0.51
C LYS A 296 12.35 34.77 0.63
N LEU A 297 11.70 33.61 0.35
CA LEU A 297 11.30 32.65 1.37
C LEU A 297 12.51 32.04 2.09
N PHE A 298 13.57 31.68 1.37
CA PHE A 298 14.83 31.24 1.99
C PHE A 298 15.40 32.30 2.96
N ILE A 299 15.43 33.56 2.52
CA ILE A 299 15.94 34.68 3.32
C ILE A 299 15.05 34.90 4.55
N ASP A 300 13.72 34.91 4.39
CA ASP A 300 12.77 35.13 5.50
C ASP A 300 12.89 34.00 6.57
N VAL A 301 13.11 32.74 6.16
CA VAL A 301 13.36 31.65 7.10
C VAL A 301 14.69 31.80 7.81
N ALA A 302 15.75 32.16 7.09
CA ALA A 302 17.07 32.41 7.69
C ALA A 302 17.00 33.56 8.72
N GLU A 303 16.38 34.70 8.37
CA GLU A 303 16.16 35.84 9.28
C GLU A 303 15.33 35.45 10.50
N ALA A 304 14.32 34.60 10.33
CA ALA A 304 13.51 34.12 11.44
C ALA A 304 14.28 33.23 12.41
N ILE A 305 15.23 32.43 11.92
CA ILE A 305 16.09 31.59 12.77
C ILE A 305 17.16 32.43 13.47
N LEU A 306 17.77 33.39 12.75
CA LEU A 306 18.87 34.21 13.25
C LEU A 306 18.37 35.34 14.18
N GLY A 307 17.12 35.79 14.02
CA GLY A 307 16.57 36.98 14.73
C GLY A 307 17.20 38.28 14.25
N GLU A 308 17.78 38.32 13.07
CA GLU A 308 18.43 39.51 12.48
C GLU A 308 18.17 39.55 10.96
N SER A 309 18.29 40.76 10.40
CA SER A 309 18.15 40.96 8.97
C SER A 309 19.39 40.52 8.22
N VAL A 310 19.18 39.83 7.11
CA VAL A 310 20.22 39.36 6.19
C VAL A 310 20.34 40.32 5.01
N SER A 311 21.56 40.54 4.51
CA SER A 311 21.76 41.35 3.30
C SER A 311 20.97 40.77 2.12
N PRO A 312 20.26 41.60 1.33
CA PRO A 312 19.56 41.13 0.13
C PRO A 312 20.52 40.61 -0.95
N ASP A 313 21.80 40.97 -0.89
CA ASP A 313 22.86 40.57 -1.82
C ASP A 313 23.67 39.31 -1.37
N VAL A 314 23.05 38.45 -0.56
CA VAL A 314 23.66 37.18 -0.14
C VAL A 314 23.76 36.20 -1.31
N THR A 315 24.72 35.28 -1.23
CA THR A 315 24.82 34.14 -2.14
C THR A 315 24.14 32.92 -1.51
N LEU A 316 23.05 32.45 -2.10
CA LEU A 316 22.34 31.25 -1.66
C LEU A 316 22.96 30.00 -2.30
N VAL A 317 23.47 29.12 -1.49
CA VAL A 317 24.00 27.82 -1.94
C VAL A 317 23.20 26.68 -1.31
N GLY A 318 23.12 25.52 -1.99
CA GLY A 318 22.38 24.40 -1.42
C GLY A 318 22.78 23.05 -1.97
N ILE A 319 22.39 22.04 -1.20
CA ILE A 319 22.43 20.63 -1.57
C ILE A 319 21.08 20.02 -1.27
N GLY A 320 20.59 19.12 -2.15
CA GLY A 320 19.39 18.34 -1.92
C GLY A 320 19.60 16.88 -2.28
N GLY A 321 18.79 16.00 -1.69
CA GLY A 321 18.87 14.57 -1.96
C GLY A 321 18.48 13.72 -0.76
N ARG A 322 18.84 12.44 -0.80
CA ARG A 322 18.62 11.51 0.33
C ARG A 322 19.66 11.75 1.42
N TYR A 323 19.31 11.40 2.66
CA TYR A 323 20.23 11.56 3.79
C TYR A 323 21.31 10.47 3.80
N GLU A 324 22.24 10.57 2.88
CA GLU A 324 23.44 9.73 2.79
C GLU A 324 24.67 10.62 2.99
N PHE A 325 25.00 10.87 4.26
CA PHE A 325 25.92 11.93 4.71
C PHE A 325 27.22 11.99 3.91
N LYS A 326 27.95 10.85 3.78
CA LYS A 326 29.19 10.76 3.03
C LYS A 326 28.99 10.56 1.52
N ASN A 327 28.03 9.68 1.14
CA ASN A 327 27.81 9.35 -0.27
C ASN A 327 27.34 10.55 -1.09
N LYS A 328 26.53 11.43 -0.50
CA LYS A 328 26.08 12.69 -1.13
C LYS A 328 27.08 13.83 -0.95
N GLY A 329 28.12 13.64 -0.13
CA GLY A 329 29.18 14.64 0.09
C GLY A 329 28.74 15.81 0.96
N ILE A 330 27.77 15.59 1.86
CA ILE A 330 27.32 16.59 2.83
C ILE A 330 28.49 16.97 3.74
N ASP A 331 29.32 16.01 4.13
CA ASP A 331 30.52 16.17 4.92
C ASP A 331 31.50 17.18 4.30
N VAL A 332 31.92 16.93 3.06
CA VAL A 332 32.88 17.81 2.36
C VAL A 332 32.31 19.19 2.03
N LEU A 333 31.00 19.29 1.85
CA LEU A 333 30.33 20.60 1.72
C LEU A 333 30.43 21.41 3.00
N ILE A 334 30.10 20.79 4.15
CA ILE A 334 30.19 21.45 5.45
C ILE A 334 31.63 21.86 5.74
N ASP A 335 32.63 21.03 5.44
CA ASP A 335 34.04 21.37 5.58
C ASP A 335 34.44 22.57 4.71
N ALA A 336 33.99 22.63 3.48
CA ALA A 336 34.21 23.76 2.59
C ALA A 336 33.56 25.05 3.13
N LEU A 337 32.35 24.95 3.69
CA LEU A 337 31.67 26.09 4.31
C LEU A 337 32.38 26.57 5.58
N GLY A 338 32.88 25.63 6.41
CA GLY A 338 33.69 25.97 7.57
C GLY A 338 34.99 26.71 7.22
N ARG A 339 35.69 26.24 6.18
CA ARG A 339 36.87 26.92 5.64
C ARG A 339 36.53 28.31 5.11
N LEU A 340 35.40 28.48 4.43
CA LEU A 340 34.93 29.76 3.91
C LEU A 340 34.59 30.75 5.01
N ASN A 341 34.03 30.28 6.12
CA ASN A 341 33.67 31.14 7.24
C ASN A 341 34.86 31.86 7.84
N GLN A 342 36.07 31.27 7.69
CA GLN A 342 37.34 31.83 8.15
C GLN A 342 38.06 32.60 7.03
N SER A 343 37.56 32.64 5.81
CA SER A 343 38.21 33.26 4.66
C SER A 343 37.93 34.76 4.57
N GLU A 344 38.96 35.53 4.26
CA GLU A 344 38.85 36.97 3.95
C GLU A 344 38.44 37.22 2.50
N GLU A 345 38.43 36.22 1.63
CA GLU A 345 38.18 36.36 0.20
C GLU A 345 36.70 36.49 -0.17
N LEU A 346 35.77 36.20 0.75
CA LEU A 346 34.35 36.35 0.50
C LEU A 346 33.98 37.84 0.37
N GLN A 347 33.34 38.20 -0.74
CA GLN A 347 32.86 39.56 -0.97
C GLN A 347 31.37 39.73 -0.58
N ARG A 348 30.62 38.62 -0.51
CA ARG A 348 29.20 38.58 -0.08
C ARG A 348 29.04 37.48 0.98
N GLU A 349 28.12 37.66 1.88
CA GLU A 349 27.71 36.60 2.78
C GLU A 349 27.19 35.39 2.02
N VAL A 350 27.37 34.20 2.58
CA VAL A 350 26.88 32.93 2.02
C VAL A 350 25.87 32.33 2.96
N ILE A 351 24.71 32.00 2.42
CA ILE A 351 23.71 31.23 3.14
C ILE A 351 23.57 29.87 2.47
N ALA A 352 23.82 28.82 3.21
CA ALA A 352 23.78 27.45 2.76
C ALA A 352 22.55 26.72 3.32
N PHE A 353 21.84 25.99 2.46
CA PHE A 353 20.74 25.13 2.87
C PHE A 353 21.04 23.67 2.54
N ILE A 354 20.90 22.79 3.52
CA ILE A 354 20.93 21.34 3.35
C ILE A 354 19.48 20.85 3.31
N LEU A 355 18.96 20.61 2.10
CA LEU A 355 17.57 20.21 1.83
C LEU A 355 17.48 18.68 1.74
N VAL A 356 17.62 18.01 2.89
CA VAL A 356 17.78 16.56 2.95
C VAL A 356 16.86 16.00 4.05
N PRO A 357 15.84 15.18 3.71
CA PRO A 357 14.89 14.66 4.70
C PRO A 357 15.59 13.74 5.71
N ALA A 358 15.31 13.96 6.99
CA ALA A 358 15.81 13.15 8.11
C ALA A 358 14.67 12.88 9.10
N GLY A 359 14.92 12.01 10.07
CA GLY A 359 13.93 11.75 11.13
C GLY A 359 13.68 12.98 11.99
N HIS A 360 12.46 13.53 11.95
CA HIS A 360 12.09 14.73 12.71
C HIS A 360 10.73 14.56 13.43
N LEU A 361 10.47 15.43 14.39
CA LEU A 361 9.25 15.48 15.22
C LEU A 361 8.21 16.48 14.66
N GLY A 362 8.51 17.12 13.55
CA GLY A 362 7.67 18.14 12.92
C GLY A 362 8.38 19.48 12.78
N ALA A 363 7.67 20.46 12.20
CA ALA A 363 8.17 21.82 12.03
C ALA A 363 8.39 22.49 13.39
N SER A 364 9.51 23.21 13.54
CA SER A 364 9.85 23.88 14.80
C SER A 364 8.82 24.94 15.17
N LYS A 365 8.18 24.78 16.32
CA LYS A 365 7.17 25.72 16.83
C LYS A 365 7.74 27.10 17.07
N ASP A 366 8.98 27.18 17.54
CA ASP A 366 9.66 28.45 17.77
C ASP A 366 9.92 29.20 16.46
N LEU A 367 10.28 28.45 15.40
CA LEU A 367 10.44 29.05 14.07
C LEU A 367 9.12 29.52 13.49
N ILE A 368 8.04 28.74 13.60
CA ILE A 368 6.70 29.13 13.16
C ILE A 368 6.25 30.42 13.86
N ASN A 369 6.43 30.50 15.19
CA ASN A 369 6.09 31.68 15.96
C ASN A 369 6.92 32.91 15.55
N ASN A 370 8.21 32.70 15.28
CA ASN A 370 9.11 33.75 14.86
C ASN A 370 8.80 34.23 13.44
N LEU A 371 8.40 33.35 12.53
CA LEU A 371 7.92 33.70 11.18
C LEU A 371 6.63 34.52 11.22
N ALA A 372 5.73 34.22 12.16
CA ALA A 372 4.50 35.00 12.37
C ALA A 372 4.74 36.35 13.02
N THR A 373 5.90 36.56 13.65
CA THR A 373 6.30 37.78 14.33
C THR A 373 6.85 38.82 13.32
N LYS A 374 6.55 40.10 13.51
CA LYS A 374 7.11 41.17 12.69
C LYS A 374 8.63 41.15 12.77
N LYS A 375 9.30 41.36 11.62
CA LYS A 375 10.77 41.25 11.50
C LYS A 375 11.54 42.01 12.58
N GLU A 376 11.09 43.19 12.94
CA GLU A 376 11.71 44.07 13.91
C GLU A 376 11.68 43.51 15.36
N ASN A 377 10.81 42.56 15.63
CA ASN A 377 10.59 41.96 16.96
C ASN A 377 11.07 40.51 17.05
N ARG A 378 11.71 39.97 15.99
CA ARG A 378 12.24 38.62 15.97
C ARG A 378 13.46 38.52 16.89
N SER A 379 13.57 37.39 17.60
CA SER A 379 14.70 37.08 18.44
C SER A 379 15.43 35.83 17.91
N PRO A 380 16.75 35.71 18.08
CA PRO A 380 17.46 34.51 17.68
C PRO A 380 16.88 33.27 18.35
N LEU A 381 16.67 32.19 17.59
CA LEU A 381 16.22 30.93 18.14
C LEU A 381 17.34 30.25 18.94
N ALA A 382 16.97 29.47 19.95
CA ALA A 382 17.94 28.66 20.72
C ALA A 382 18.63 27.63 19.82
N ASN A 383 17.89 26.97 18.93
CA ASN A 383 18.43 26.14 17.87
C ASN A 383 18.53 26.94 16.57
N ARG A 384 19.76 27.29 16.18
CA ARG A 384 20.04 28.12 15.00
C ARG A 384 20.35 27.30 13.74
N TYR A 385 20.15 25.98 13.76
CA TYR A 385 20.60 25.11 12.68
C TYR A 385 19.47 24.48 11.87
N VAL A 386 18.34 24.14 12.49
CA VAL A 386 17.31 23.32 11.87
C VAL A 386 15.97 24.04 11.74
N THR A 387 15.25 23.67 10.70
CA THR A 387 13.88 24.17 10.49
C THR A 387 12.82 23.28 11.12
N HIS A 388 13.16 22.01 11.36
CA HIS A 388 12.29 21.02 11.99
C HIS A 388 13.05 20.34 13.13
N ASP A 389 12.34 20.00 14.21
CA ASP A 389 12.96 19.41 15.39
C ASP A 389 13.36 17.95 15.10
N LEU A 390 14.67 17.66 15.14
CA LEU A 390 15.17 16.31 14.88
C LEU A 390 14.84 15.37 16.05
N ARG A 391 14.59 14.09 15.74
CA ARG A 391 14.38 13.06 16.76
C ARG A 391 15.62 12.83 17.62
N ASP A 392 16.79 12.87 17.02
CA ASP A 392 18.05 12.58 17.70
C ASP A 392 19.16 13.59 17.33
N PRO A 393 19.05 14.86 17.81
CA PRO A 393 19.97 15.93 17.42
C PRO A 393 21.39 15.77 17.97
N GLN A 394 21.60 14.90 18.97
CA GLN A 394 22.94 14.70 19.57
C GLN A 394 23.82 13.82 18.68
N TYR A 395 23.22 12.85 17.98
CA TYR A 395 23.93 11.89 17.15
C TYR A 395 23.84 12.20 15.66
N ASP A 396 23.15 13.27 15.29
CA ASP A 396 23.02 13.67 13.89
C ASP A 396 24.38 14.09 13.30
N PRO A 397 24.88 13.40 12.24
CA PRO A 397 26.20 13.64 11.70
C PRO A 397 26.33 15.02 11.04
N THR A 398 25.26 15.55 10.47
CA THR A 398 25.23 16.88 9.83
C THR A 398 25.42 17.97 10.87
N LEU A 399 24.64 17.94 11.97
CA LEU A 399 24.78 18.91 13.05
C LEU A 399 26.14 18.83 13.76
N ASN A 400 26.63 17.61 14.00
CA ASN A 400 27.95 17.43 14.62
C ASN A 400 29.05 18.01 13.74
N ARG A 401 29.02 17.72 12.41
CA ARG A 401 29.99 18.26 11.47
C ARG A 401 29.96 19.80 11.36
N MET A 402 28.77 20.41 11.45
CA MET A 402 28.64 21.87 11.50
C MET A 402 29.33 22.45 12.73
N ARG A 403 29.12 21.85 13.93
CA ARG A 403 29.76 22.27 15.19
C ARG A 403 31.25 22.08 15.13
N ASP A 404 31.74 20.95 14.63
CA ASP A 404 33.17 20.64 14.51
C ASP A 404 33.89 21.64 13.61
N ASN A 405 33.21 22.18 12.60
CA ASN A 405 33.74 23.21 11.69
C ASN A 405 33.53 24.66 12.20
N GLY A 406 33.01 24.84 13.40
CA GLY A 406 32.80 26.16 13.99
C GLY A 406 31.73 27.01 13.29
N LEU A 407 30.80 26.36 12.55
CA LEU A 407 29.69 27.02 11.89
C LEU A 407 28.56 27.20 12.92
N ASN A 408 28.57 28.31 13.64
CA ASN A 408 27.68 28.56 14.78
C ASN A 408 26.45 29.44 14.41
N ASN A 409 26.38 29.92 13.18
CA ASN A 409 25.38 30.89 12.72
C ASN A 409 25.34 32.15 13.63
N SER A 410 26.53 32.57 14.09
CA SER A 410 26.70 33.78 14.89
C SER A 410 26.67 35.03 13.98
N ASN A 411 26.39 36.18 14.55
CA ASN A 411 26.31 37.43 13.80
C ASN A 411 27.60 37.79 13.01
N ASN A 412 28.74 37.34 13.50
CA ASN A 412 30.03 37.57 12.87
C ASN A 412 30.42 36.53 11.80
N ASP A 413 29.66 35.43 11.67
CA ASP A 413 29.92 34.40 10.68
C ASP A 413 29.60 34.91 9.27
N LYS A 414 30.57 34.78 8.36
CA LYS A 414 30.37 35.12 6.92
C LYS A 414 29.55 34.05 6.19
N VAL A 415 29.45 32.86 6.77
CA VAL A 415 28.70 31.73 6.25
C VAL A 415 27.64 31.31 7.27
N LYS A 416 26.38 31.31 6.87
CA LYS A 416 25.26 30.74 7.63
C LYS A 416 24.84 29.44 6.99
N ILE A 417 24.51 28.43 7.81
CA ILE A 417 24.12 27.11 7.31
C ILE A 417 22.88 26.62 8.02
N PHE A 418 21.91 26.15 7.25
CA PHE A 418 20.63 25.66 7.76
C PHE A 418 20.34 24.25 7.23
N PHE A 419 19.94 23.38 8.12
CA PHE A 419 19.50 22.04 7.80
C PHE A 419 17.96 21.98 7.77
N VAL A 420 17.42 21.52 6.65
CA VAL A 420 15.97 21.34 6.40
C VAL A 420 15.70 19.83 6.34
N PRO A 421 15.43 19.17 7.49
CA PRO A 421 15.31 17.72 7.58
C PRO A 421 13.90 17.21 7.19
N SER A 422 13.26 17.82 6.21
CA SER A 422 11.91 17.48 5.78
C SER A 422 11.80 17.36 4.26
N TYR A 423 10.84 16.56 3.81
CA TYR A 423 10.47 16.54 2.40
C TYR A 423 9.73 17.84 2.03
N LEU A 424 10.24 18.53 1.02
CA LEU A 424 9.60 19.74 0.46
C LEU A 424 8.54 19.31 -0.58
N ASN A 425 7.37 18.95 -0.11
CA ASN A 425 6.24 18.45 -0.90
C ASN A 425 5.05 19.43 -0.98
N GLY A 426 5.27 20.68 -0.52
CA GLY A 426 4.25 21.72 -0.46
C GLY A 426 3.50 21.79 0.88
N ASN A 427 3.81 20.91 1.84
CA ASN A 427 3.10 20.83 3.13
C ASN A 427 4.04 20.47 4.30
N ASP A 428 5.27 21.00 4.29
CA ASP A 428 6.29 20.74 5.30
C ASP A 428 6.11 21.56 6.60
N GLY A 429 5.21 22.53 6.60
CA GLY A 429 4.90 23.38 7.76
C GLY A 429 5.79 24.62 7.93
N ILE A 430 6.86 24.77 7.16
CA ILE A 430 7.76 25.94 7.16
C ILE A 430 7.76 26.65 5.80
N PHE A 431 8.21 25.96 4.75
CA PHE A 431 8.29 26.53 3.40
C PHE A 431 6.98 26.38 2.64
N ASN A 432 6.31 25.24 2.76
CA ASN A 432 5.05 24.86 2.09
C ASN A 432 5.08 25.05 0.56
N VAL A 433 6.23 24.72 -0.04
CA VAL A 433 6.46 24.76 -1.48
C VAL A 433 7.16 23.47 -1.95
N GLN A 434 7.12 23.21 -3.24
CA GLN A 434 7.75 22.02 -3.82
C GLN A 434 9.28 22.17 -3.86
N TYR A 435 9.99 21.03 -3.78
CA TYR A 435 11.45 20.98 -3.83
C TYR A 435 12.04 21.73 -5.04
N TYR A 436 11.48 21.57 -6.23
CA TYR A 436 11.99 22.19 -7.44
C TYR A 436 11.84 23.71 -7.45
N ASP A 437 10.81 24.24 -6.80
CA ASP A 437 10.65 25.68 -6.62
C ASP A 437 11.76 26.27 -5.76
N MET A 438 12.16 25.54 -4.70
CA MET A 438 13.25 25.93 -3.82
C MET A 438 14.61 25.76 -4.52
N LEU A 439 14.82 24.65 -5.24
CA LEU A 439 16.04 24.41 -6.01
C LEU A 439 16.29 25.55 -7.00
N ALA A 440 15.29 25.94 -7.76
CA ALA A 440 15.37 27.02 -8.76
C ALA A 440 15.77 28.39 -8.17
N ALA A 441 15.58 28.59 -6.87
CA ALA A 441 15.90 29.85 -6.16
C ALA A 441 17.34 29.97 -5.68
N LEU A 442 18.14 28.91 -5.78
CA LEU A 442 19.56 28.91 -5.40
C LEU A 442 20.44 29.64 -6.42
N ASP A 443 21.53 30.27 -5.96
CA ASP A 443 22.55 30.86 -6.83
C ASP A 443 23.58 29.83 -7.31
N LEU A 444 23.80 28.79 -6.52
CA LEU A 444 24.71 27.70 -6.81
C LEU A 444 24.26 26.45 -6.05
N SER A 445 24.09 25.36 -6.74
CA SER A 445 23.88 24.06 -6.11
C SER A 445 25.17 23.25 -6.10
N ILE A 446 25.34 22.42 -5.04
CA ILE A 446 26.60 21.73 -4.79
C ILE A 446 26.30 20.28 -4.43
N PHE A 447 26.62 19.37 -5.34
CA PHE A 447 26.41 17.92 -5.20
C PHE A 447 27.73 17.18 -5.26
N PRO A 448 28.56 17.24 -4.22
CA PRO A 448 29.90 16.69 -4.26
C PRO A 448 29.92 15.21 -3.93
N SER A 449 29.07 14.43 -4.61
CA SER A 449 28.82 13.02 -4.30
C SER A 449 30.08 12.15 -4.40
N TYR A 450 30.23 11.24 -3.42
CA TYR A 450 31.22 10.16 -3.42
C TYR A 450 30.68 8.91 -4.13
N TYR A 451 29.42 8.56 -3.91
CA TYR A 451 28.76 7.44 -4.59
C TYR A 451 27.43 7.90 -5.21
N GLU A 452 27.43 8.01 -6.52
CA GLU A 452 26.26 8.45 -7.28
C GLU A 452 26.29 7.81 -8.69
N PRO A 453 25.66 6.65 -8.89
CA PRO A 453 25.70 5.93 -10.17
C PRO A 453 25.35 6.76 -11.40
N TRP A 454 24.34 7.66 -11.27
CA TRP A 454 24.05 8.66 -12.29
C TRP A 454 24.09 10.07 -11.73
N GLY A 455 23.08 10.53 -11.04
CA GLY A 455 22.99 11.87 -10.45
C GLY A 455 21.94 12.74 -11.12
N TYR A 456 20.69 12.51 -10.80
CA TYR A 456 19.60 13.37 -11.26
C TYR A 456 19.63 14.75 -10.66
N THR A 457 19.97 14.88 -9.39
CA THR A 457 19.97 16.18 -8.68
C THR A 457 20.86 17.26 -9.35
N PRO A 458 22.11 16.98 -9.76
CA PRO A 458 22.87 17.97 -10.52
C PRO A 458 22.27 18.26 -11.91
N LEU A 459 21.72 17.26 -12.60
CA LEU A 459 21.09 17.43 -13.90
C LEU A 459 19.81 18.29 -13.80
N GLU A 460 18.95 18.01 -12.83
CA GLU A 460 17.73 18.80 -12.54
C GLU A 460 18.08 20.25 -12.19
N SER A 461 19.09 20.45 -11.36
CA SER A 461 19.55 21.79 -10.99
C SER A 461 19.96 22.60 -12.23
N LEU A 462 20.74 22.02 -13.14
CA LEU A 462 21.10 22.64 -14.42
C LEU A 462 19.86 22.97 -15.27
N ALA A 463 18.89 22.07 -15.32
CA ALA A 463 17.63 22.27 -16.05
C ALA A 463 16.83 23.47 -15.50
N PHE A 464 16.89 23.71 -14.20
CA PHE A 464 16.29 24.89 -13.54
C PHE A 464 17.17 26.15 -13.61
N LYS A 465 18.13 26.20 -14.53
CA LYS A 465 19.05 27.34 -14.74
C LYS A 465 19.87 27.67 -13.50
N VAL A 466 20.24 26.68 -12.67
CA VAL A 466 21.08 26.88 -11.49
C VAL A 466 22.50 26.37 -11.79
N PRO A 467 23.53 27.21 -11.71
CA PRO A 467 24.90 26.77 -11.81
C PRO A 467 25.21 25.68 -10.77
N THR A 468 25.92 24.63 -11.17
CA THR A 468 26.01 23.40 -10.40
C THR A 468 27.44 22.91 -10.24
N VAL A 469 27.76 22.40 -9.04
CA VAL A 469 29.00 21.65 -8.76
C VAL A 469 28.65 20.18 -8.61
N THR A 470 29.38 19.31 -9.27
CA THR A 470 29.31 17.85 -9.14
C THR A 470 30.72 17.24 -9.21
N THR A 471 30.84 15.92 -9.15
CA THR A 471 32.13 15.21 -9.12
C THR A 471 32.26 14.20 -10.24
N THR A 472 33.48 13.67 -10.45
CA THR A 472 33.74 12.55 -11.37
C THR A 472 33.28 11.19 -10.81
N LEU A 473 32.92 11.11 -9.52
CA LEU A 473 32.30 9.92 -8.92
C LEU A 473 30.75 9.95 -9.01
N ALA A 474 30.18 11.00 -9.62
CA ALA A 474 28.81 11.01 -10.08
C ALA A 474 28.78 10.68 -11.57
N GLY A 475 27.98 9.68 -11.98
CA GLY A 475 27.93 9.24 -13.37
C GLY A 475 27.63 10.36 -14.38
N PHE A 476 26.65 11.23 -14.05
CA PHE A 476 26.35 12.39 -14.86
C PHE A 476 27.53 13.40 -14.94
N GLY A 477 28.21 13.64 -13.82
CA GLY A 477 29.38 14.52 -13.80
C GLY A 477 30.51 13.99 -14.69
N LEU A 478 30.79 12.69 -14.57
CA LEU A 478 31.79 12.03 -15.43
C LEU A 478 31.35 12.09 -16.91
N TRP A 479 30.09 11.81 -17.20
CA TRP A 479 29.53 11.83 -18.56
C TRP A 479 29.63 13.23 -19.19
N VAL A 480 29.32 14.30 -18.46
CA VAL A 480 29.50 15.69 -18.94
C VAL A 480 30.97 15.98 -19.22
N LYS A 481 31.87 15.55 -18.31
CA LYS A 481 33.33 15.77 -18.51
C LYS A 481 33.85 15.11 -19.81
N THR A 482 33.30 13.95 -20.19
CA THR A 482 33.75 13.19 -21.36
C THR A 482 33.06 13.60 -22.68
N HIS A 483 31.81 14.07 -22.61
CA HIS A 483 31.01 14.41 -23.80
C HIS A 483 30.89 15.90 -24.07
N TYR A 484 31.44 16.74 -23.22
CA TYR A 484 31.35 18.18 -23.33
C TYR A 484 32.74 18.78 -23.34
N GLU A 485 33.24 19.16 -24.53
CA GLU A 485 34.57 19.79 -24.67
C GLU A 485 34.55 21.25 -24.22
N GLY A 486 35.37 21.62 -23.25
CA GLY A 486 35.66 22.98 -22.80
C GLY A 486 35.10 23.36 -21.43
N ALA A 487 35.75 24.29 -20.77
CA ALA A 487 35.29 24.84 -19.50
C ALA A 487 34.10 25.78 -19.75
N ARG A 488 32.90 25.35 -19.43
CA ARG A 488 31.72 26.22 -19.50
C ARG A 488 31.31 26.75 -18.14
N PRO A 489 31.14 28.06 -17.97
CA PRO A 489 30.50 28.62 -16.80
C PRO A 489 29.05 28.10 -16.71
N GLY A 490 28.67 27.48 -15.61
CA GLY A 490 27.35 26.85 -15.40
C GLY A 490 27.48 25.47 -14.76
N ILE A 491 28.51 24.68 -15.08
CA ILE A 491 28.81 23.42 -14.40
C ILE A 491 30.29 23.37 -13.99
N SER A 492 30.56 22.80 -12.82
CA SER A 492 31.90 22.50 -12.34
C SER A 492 31.99 21.04 -11.95
N VAL A 493 32.73 20.24 -12.68
CA VAL A 493 32.98 18.83 -12.35
C VAL A 493 34.32 18.70 -11.63
N ILE A 494 34.26 18.40 -10.33
CA ILE A 494 35.44 18.22 -9.50
C ILE A 494 35.94 16.78 -9.59
N GLU A 495 37.21 16.57 -9.79
CA GLU A 495 37.81 15.25 -9.73
C GLU A 495 37.81 14.78 -8.26
N ARG A 496 37.13 13.68 -7.99
CA ARG A 496 37.00 13.04 -6.67
C ARG A 496 37.57 11.64 -6.73
N THR A 497 38.29 11.22 -5.67
CA THR A 497 38.80 9.88 -5.43
C THR A 497 38.49 9.47 -3.98
N ASP A 498 38.86 8.26 -3.58
CA ASP A 498 38.66 7.80 -2.19
C ASP A 498 39.46 8.62 -1.15
N ASN A 499 40.50 9.33 -1.57
CA ASN A 499 41.50 9.91 -0.67
C ASN A 499 41.77 11.42 -0.88
N ASN A 500 40.99 12.12 -1.70
CA ASN A 500 41.23 13.52 -2.05
C ASN A 500 40.24 14.54 -1.48
N ASP A 501 39.52 14.20 -0.41
CA ASP A 501 38.51 15.07 0.19
C ASP A 501 39.00 16.50 0.46
N THR A 502 40.26 16.69 0.92
CA THR A 502 40.82 18.02 1.15
C THR A 502 40.84 18.84 -0.14
N VAL A 503 41.21 18.23 -1.27
CA VAL A 503 41.24 18.92 -2.57
C VAL A 503 39.82 19.25 -3.04
N VAL A 504 38.88 18.36 -2.78
CA VAL A 504 37.45 18.59 -3.09
C VAL A 504 36.91 19.77 -2.30
N VAL A 505 37.19 19.82 -0.99
CA VAL A 505 36.86 20.95 -0.09
C VAL A 505 37.42 22.27 -0.62
N GLU A 506 38.69 22.29 -1.02
CA GLU A 506 39.32 23.49 -1.58
C GLU A 506 38.66 23.95 -2.90
N LYS A 507 38.37 23.03 -3.79
CA LYS A 507 37.73 23.36 -5.06
C LYS A 507 36.28 23.84 -4.89
N ILE A 508 35.53 23.26 -3.94
CA ILE A 508 34.16 23.74 -3.59
C ILE A 508 34.27 25.17 -3.04
N ALA A 509 35.16 25.40 -2.08
CA ALA A 509 35.39 26.74 -1.51
C ALA A 509 35.75 27.76 -2.56
N ALA A 510 36.69 27.45 -3.45
CA ALA A 510 37.11 28.33 -4.55
C ALA A 510 35.94 28.62 -5.51
N ARG A 511 35.08 27.63 -5.79
CA ARG A 511 33.92 27.84 -6.66
C ARG A 511 32.87 28.74 -6.00
N ILE A 512 32.62 28.62 -4.71
CA ILE A 512 31.73 29.53 -3.96
C ILE A 512 32.32 30.94 -3.95
N ILE A 513 33.63 31.13 -3.65
CA ILE A 513 34.30 32.42 -3.71
C ILE A 513 34.13 33.05 -5.10
N LYS A 514 34.32 32.28 -6.16
CA LYS A 514 34.08 32.75 -7.53
C LYS A 514 32.65 33.23 -7.72
N GLN A 515 31.66 32.52 -7.16
CA GLN A 515 30.25 32.88 -7.25
C GLN A 515 29.96 34.21 -6.55
N THR A 516 30.53 34.46 -5.41
CA THR A 516 30.37 35.73 -4.65
C THR A 516 30.96 36.94 -5.36
N LYS A 517 31.90 36.70 -6.28
CA LYS A 517 32.62 37.77 -7.03
C LYS A 517 32.03 37.99 -8.43
N MET A 518 31.08 37.17 -8.88
CA MET A 518 30.52 37.29 -10.22
C MET A 518 29.73 38.57 -10.43
N LEU A 519 29.94 39.20 -11.57
CA LEU A 519 29.09 40.28 -12.07
C LEU A 519 27.74 39.72 -12.50
N GLU A 520 26.69 40.52 -12.45
CA GLU A 520 25.32 40.13 -12.85
C GLU A 520 25.27 39.53 -14.26
N SER A 521 26.02 40.14 -15.23
CA SER A 521 26.06 39.61 -16.61
C SER A 521 26.74 38.23 -16.70
N GLU A 522 27.80 38.00 -15.92
CA GLU A 522 28.47 36.69 -15.87
C GLU A 522 27.59 35.64 -15.20
N TYR A 523 26.85 36.04 -14.17
CA TYR A 523 25.92 35.15 -13.47
C TYR A 523 24.77 34.74 -14.40
N LEU A 524 24.14 35.70 -15.10
CA LEU A 524 23.10 35.40 -16.07
C LEU A 524 23.60 34.47 -17.18
N GLN A 525 24.81 34.71 -17.71
CA GLN A 525 25.44 33.84 -18.71
C GLN A 525 25.68 32.43 -18.13
N SER A 526 26.08 32.30 -16.87
CA SER A 526 26.30 30.99 -16.23
C SER A 526 24.99 30.22 -16.06
N LYS A 527 23.86 30.89 -15.82
CA LYS A 527 22.50 30.27 -15.77
C LYS A 527 22.08 29.73 -17.13
N GLU A 528 22.27 30.49 -18.20
CA GLU A 528 21.97 30.03 -19.57
C GLU A 528 22.86 28.84 -19.97
N ASN A 529 24.16 28.90 -19.65
CA ASN A 529 25.07 27.77 -19.91
C ASN A 529 24.70 26.52 -19.10
N ALA A 530 24.22 26.67 -17.85
CA ALA A 530 23.71 25.56 -17.05
C ALA A 530 22.53 24.88 -17.77
N TYR A 531 21.57 25.67 -18.23
CA TYR A 531 20.42 25.17 -18.99
C TYR A 531 20.83 24.46 -20.28
N GLU A 532 21.76 25.05 -21.06
CA GLU A 532 22.26 24.43 -22.30
C GLU A 532 22.91 23.06 -22.02
N VAL A 533 23.70 22.93 -20.94
CA VAL A 533 24.30 21.65 -20.56
C VAL A 533 23.23 20.61 -20.25
N SER A 534 22.15 20.98 -19.59
CA SER A 534 21.07 20.03 -19.31
C SER A 534 20.42 19.46 -20.57
N ARG A 535 20.33 20.27 -21.63
CA ARG A 535 19.64 19.89 -22.89
C ARG A 535 20.27 18.69 -23.60
N ILE A 536 21.57 18.45 -23.45
CA ILE A 536 22.22 17.30 -24.06
C ILE A 536 21.75 15.96 -23.43
N ALA A 537 21.29 16.00 -22.21
CA ALA A 537 20.79 14.84 -21.48
C ALA A 537 19.26 14.63 -21.60
N LEU A 538 18.58 15.30 -22.54
CA LEU A 538 17.17 15.02 -22.84
C LEU A 538 17.00 13.60 -23.38
N TRP A 539 15.86 12.98 -23.03
CA TRP A 539 15.51 11.65 -23.54
C TRP A 539 15.53 11.57 -25.07
N ASP A 540 15.16 12.63 -25.76
CA ASP A 540 15.18 12.65 -27.23
C ASP A 540 16.59 12.41 -27.80
N ASN A 541 17.65 12.71 -27.06
CA ASN A 541 19.03 12.43 -27.41
C ASN A 541 19.50 11.07 -26.88
N LEU A 542 19.14 10.73 -25.64
CA LEU A 542 19.70 9.55 -24.96
C LEU A 542 18.92 8.27 -25.22
N ILE A 543 17.70 8.34 -25.76
CA ILE A 543 16.91 7.15 -26.12
C ILE A 543 17.62 6.28 -27.19
N GLU A 544 18.48 6.86 -27.99
CA GLU A 544 19.25 6.13 -29.02
C GLU A 544 20.19 5.08 -28.43
N TYR A 545 20.70 5.27 -27.21
CA TYR A 545 21.52 4.25 -26.54
C TYR A 545 20.67 3.02 -26.19
N TYR A 546 19.43 3.23 -25.79
CA TYR A 546 18.47 2.14 -25.51
C TYR A 546 18.05 1.44 -26.81
N ASN A 547 17.79 2.18 -27.88
CA ASN A 547 17.47 1.60 -29.18
C ASN A 547 18.62 0.70 -29.71
N LYS A 548 19.85 1.13 -29.51
CA LYS A 548 21.04 0.28 -29.82
C LYS A 548 21.10 -0.96 -28.95
N ALA A 549 20.83 -0.85 -27.65
CA ALA A 549 20.77 -2.01 -26.75
C ALA A 549 19.70 -3.00 -27.22
N TYR A 550 18.54 -2.54 -27.63
CA TYR A 550 17.48 -3.43 -28.14
C TYR A 550 17.84 -4.09 -29.46
N ASP A 551 18.49 -3.35 -30.39
CA ASP A 551 18.98 -3.92 -31.64
C ASP A 551 20.01 -5.02 -31.39
N MET A 552 20.99 -4.79 -30.48
CA MET A 552 21.96 -5.79 -30.07
C MET A 552 21.30 -7.03 -29.47
N ALA A 553 20.25 -6.87 -28.65
CA ALA A 553 19.50 -7.98 -28.08
C ALA A 553 18.81 -8.80 -29.18
N LEU A 554 18.13 -8.14 -30.11
CA LEU A 554 17.45 -8.80 -31.23
C LEU A 554 18.44 -9.52 -32.17
N GLU A 555 19.65 -8.98 -32.34
CA GLU A 555 20.71 -9.62 -33.12
C GLU A 555 21.18 -10.91 -32.46
N LYS A 556 21.39 -10.89 -31.12
CA LYS A 556 21.75 -12.09 -30.36
C LYS A 556 20.66 -13.16 -30.40
N VAL A 557 19.37 -12.75 -30.35
CA VAL A 557 18.25 -13.68 -30.57
C VAL A 557 18.33 -14.31 -31.94
N ALA A 558 18.50 -13.52 -33.01
CA ALA A 558 18.59 -14.04 -34.37
C ALA A 558 19.76 -15.01 -34.57
N THR A 559 20.89 -14.74 -33.92
CA THR A 559 22.09 -15.62 -33.97
C THR A 559 21.81 -16.93 -33.21
N ARG A 560 21.20 -16.88 -32.04
CA ARG A 560 20.82 -18.05 -31.23
C ARG A 560 19.95 -19.03 -32.01
N PHE A 561 18.99 -18.54 -32.78
CA PHE A 561 18.14 -19.39 -33.60
C PHE A 561 18.91 -20.03 -34.78
N LYS A 562 19.85 -19.30 -35.35
CA LYS A 562 20.68 -19.86 -36.44
C LYS A 562 21.65 -20.94 -35.95
N GLU A 563 22.28 -20.75 -34.79
CA GLU A 563 23.31 -21.63 -34.27
C GLU A 563 22.75 -22.91 -33.67
N ASN A 564 21.58 -22.87 -33.07
CA ASN A 564 21.05 -23.98 -32.27
C ASN A 564 19.91 -24.73 -32.95
N GLU A 565 19.53 -24.42 -34.21
CA GLU A 565 18.36 -24.99 -34.89
C GLU A 565 17.11 -25.03 -34.00
N ILE A 566 16.96 -24.03 -33.08
CA ILE A 566 15.83 -23.96 -32.20
C ILE A 566 14.59 -23.67 -33.06
N THR A 567 13.72 -24.68 -33.15
CA THR A 567 12.42 -24.50 -33.80
C THR A 567 11.66 -23.44 -33.03
N THR A 568 11.15 -22.44 -33.78
CA THR A 568 10.21 -21.47 -33.20
C THR A 568 9.06 -22.25 -32.55
N PRO A 569 8.62 -21.86 -31.37
CA PRO A 569 7.44 -22.47 -30.76
C PRO A 569 6.30 -22.44 -31.77
N GLU A 570 5.57 -23.58 -31.84
CA GLU A 570 4.39 -23.71 -32.67
C GLU A 570 3.50 -22.47 -32.50
N GLU A 571 3.02 -21.96 -33.60
CA GLU A 571 2.18 -20.78 -33.78
C GLU A 571 1.65 -20.12 -32.54
N VAL A 572 2.33 -19.09 -32.08
CA VAL A 572 1.72 -18.11 -31.18
C VAL A 572 0.65 -17.38 -32.02
N LYS A 573 -0.58 -17.69 -31.76
CA LYS A 573 -1.69 -17.09 -32.51
C LYS A 573 -1.69 -15.59 -32.27
N THR A 574 -1.66 -14.82 -33.35
CA THR A 574 -1.98 -13.40 -33.29
C THR A 574 -3.45 -13.27 -32.91
N TYR A 575 -3.71 -12.69 -31.75
CA TYR A 575 -5.04 -12.34 -31.36
C TYR A 575 -5.16 -10.81 -31.24
N VAL A 576 -6.07 -10.27 -32.01
CA VAL A 576 -6.56 -8.91 -31.84
C VAL A 576 -8.06 -9.01 -31.78
N PRO A 577 -8.68 -8.58 -30.71
CA PRO A 577 -8.90 -7.14 -30.53
C PRO A 577 -8.61 -6.65 -29.12
N LEU A 578 -8.09 -5.46 -29.01
CA LEU A 578 -8.02 -4.67 -27.80
C LEU A 578 -9.40 -4.26 -27.26
N GLU A 579 -10.45 -4.47 -28.04
CA GLU A 579 -11.85 -4.23 -27.67
C GLU A 579 -12.69 -5.44 -28.06
N SER A 580 -12.93 -6.34 -27.12
CA SER A 580 -14.02 -7.29 -27.29
C SER A 580 -15.31 -6.59 -26.87
N ARG A 581 -16.18 -6.30 -27.83
CA ARG A 581 -17.59 -6.07 -27.50
C ARG A 581 -18.11 -7.32 -26.82
N ASP A 582 -18.60 -7.17 -25.61
CA ASP A 582 -19.23 -8.24 -24.89
C ASP A 582 -20.44 -8.71 -25.72
N THR A 583 -20.30 -9.84 -26.38
CA THR A 583 -21.36 -10.44 -27.19
C THR A 583 -22.29 -11.30 -26.37
N GLN A 584 -22.11 -11.34 -25.06
CA GLN A 584 -23.02 -12.06 -24.16
C GLN A 584 -24.37 -11.35 -24.08
N PRO A 585 -25.46 -12.09 -24.08
CA PRO A 585 -26.79 -11.48 -23.94
C PRO A 585 -26.88 -10.77 -22.59
N ASN A 586 -27.39 -9.54 -22.59
CA ASN A 586 -27.72 -8.82 -21.37
C ASN A 586 -28.96 -9.51 -20.74
N TRP A 587 -28.72 -10.22 -19.65
CA TRP A 587 -29.77 -10.80 -18.84
C TRP A 587 -30.35 -9.74 -17.92
N THR A 588 -31.64 -9.40 -18.13
CA THR A 588 -32.35 -8.53 -17.18
C THR A 588 -33.19 -9.42 -16.28
N GLN A 589 -32.91 -9.35 -14.98
CA GLN A 589 -33.72 -10.03 -13.99
C GLN A 589 -35.01 -9.27 -13.81
N ILE A 590 -36.16 -9.91 -14.14
CA ILE A 590 -37.49 -9.38 -13.86
C ILE A 590 -37.93 -9.96 -12.53
N ILE A 591 -38.07 -9.11 -11.52
CA ILE A 591 -38.60 -9.49 -10.21
C ILE A 591 -40.10 -9.23 -10.23
N VAL A 592 -40.89 -10.28 -10.13
CA VAL A 592 -42.36 -10.18 -9.94
C VAL A 592 -42.64 -10.20 -8.45
N GLN A 593 -43.01 -9.06 -7.90
CA GLN A 593 -43.42 -8.98 -6.49
C GLN A 593 -44.90 -9.29 -6.33
N ARG A 594 -45.25 -10.03 -5.27
CA ARG A 594 -46.64 -10.22 -4.85
C ARG A 594 -47.28 -8.88 -4.48
N LYS A 595 -48.54 -8.75 -4.71
CA LYS A 595 -49.36 -7.64 -4.21
C LYS A 595 -50.17 -8.08 -3.01
N ILE A 596 -49.80 -7.64 -1.82
CA ILE A 596 -50.61 -7.78 -0.62
C ILE A 596 -51.63 -6.62 -0.61
N PRO A 597 -52.91 -6.84 -0.32
CA PRO A 597 -53.88 -5.77 -0.14
C PRO A 597 -53.40 -4.74 0.93
N ASP A 598 -53.71 -3.48 0.70
CA ASP A 598 -53.24 -2.38 1.58
C ASP A 598 -53.68 -2.56 3.03
N SER A 599 -54.88 -3.09 3.25
CA SER A 599 -55.45 -3.46 4.56
C SER A 599 -54.66 -4.53 5.33
N LEU A 600 -53.85 -5.33 4.61
CA LEU A 600 -53.03 -6.41 5.16
C LEU A 600 -51.54 -6.08 5.09
N SER A 601 -51.13 -4.88 4.66
CA SER A 601 -49.76 -4.48 4.48
C SER A 601 -48.88 -4.60 5.76
N ALA A 602 -49.51 -4.54 6.91
CA ALA A 602 -48.85 -4.76 8.21
C ALA A 602 -48.20 -6.16 8.34
N LEU A 603 -48.69 -7.18 7.62
CA LEU A 603 -48.09 -8.52 7.59
C LEU A 603 -46.65 -8.46 6.99
N GLU A 604 -46.49 -7.69 5.92
CA GLU A 604 -45.20 -7.53 5.27
C GLU A 604 -44.18 -6.82 6.19
N LYS A 605 -44.59 -5.72 6.82
CA LYS A 605 -43.77 -4.99 7.77
C LYS A 605 -43.33 -5.83 8.97
N LEU A 606 -44.31 -6.58 9.56
CA LEU A 606 -44.02 -7.50 10.66
C LEU A 606 -43.04 -8.61 10.25
N SER A 607 -43.18 -9.16 9.03
CA SER A 607 -42.34 -10.26 8.55
C SER A 607 -40.85 -9.87 8.40
N GLN A 608 -40.58 -8.60 8.14
CA GLN A 608 -39.23 -8.10 7.93
C GLN A 608 -38.46 -7.85 9.24
N ASN A 609 -39.12 -7.63 10.38
CA ASN A 609 -38.51 -7.41 11.67
C ASN A 609 -38.61 -8.67 12.55
N LEU A 610 -37.47 -9.17 13.01
CA LEU A 610 -37.40 -10.41 13.80
C LEU A 610 -38.12 -10.32 15.16
N TRP A 611 -38.62 -9.17 15.59
CA TRP A 611 -39.41 -9.04 16.79
C TRP A 611 -40.56 -10.08 16.90
N TRP A 612 -41.14 -10.44 15.79
CA TRP A 612 -42.21 -11.44 15.74
C TRP A 612 -41.78 -12.82 16.27
N CYS A 613 -40.48 -13.20 16.10
CA CYS A 613 -40.05 -14.57 16.39
C CYS A 613 -39.95 -14.90 17.89
N TRP A 614 -40.03 -13.92 18.76
CA TRP A 614 -40.10 -14.12 20.22
C TRP A 614 -41.39 -13.57 20.86
N ASN A 615 -42.35 -13.12 20.04
CA ASN A 615 -43.66 -12.65 20.44
C ASN A 615 -44.75 -13.65 20.01
N GLN A 616 -45.28 -14.39 20.96
CA GLN A 616 -46.21 -15.48 20.69
C GLN A 616 -47.45 -15.05 19.86
N ASP A 617 -48.04 -13.87 20.17
CA ASP A 617 -49.19 -13.37 19.43
C ASP A 617 -48.91 -13.11 17.95
N ALA A 618 -47.67 -12.69 17.64
CA ALA A 618 -47.18 -12.48 16.26
C ALA A 618 -46.96 -13.83 15.55
N ILE A 619 -46.37 -14.80 16.25
CA ILE A 619 -46.23 -16.17 15.74
C ILE A 619 -47.57 -16.77 15.40
N ASP A 620 -48.52 -16.72 16.35
CA ASP A 620 -49.88 -17.23 16.15
C ASP A 620 -50.66 -16.48 15.04
N LEU A 621 -50.38 -15.18 14.85
CA LEU A 621 -50.92 -14.40 13.74
C LEU A 621 -50.46 -14.98 12.40
N PHE A 622 -49.14 -15.18 12.24
CA PHE A 622 -48.61 -15.77 11.00
C PHE A 622 -49.11 -17.20 10.76
N GLU A 623 -49.16 -18.03 11.80
CA GLU A 623 -49.75 -19.36 11.69
C GLU A 623 -51.23 -19.31 11.23
N SER A 624 -51.99 -18.33 11.67
CA SER A 624 -53.41 -18.16 11.29
C SER A 624 -53.66 -17.64 9.87
N VAL A 625 -52.57 -17.14 9.18
CA VAL A 625 -52.67 -16.77 7.75
C VAL A 625 -52.94 -18.02 6.90
N ASP A 626 -52.11 -19.05 7.02
CA ASP A 626 -52.24 -20.37 6.40
C ASP A 626 -51.30 -21.38 7.08
N GLN A 627 -51.86 -22.28 7.88
CA GLN A 627 -51.08 -23.27 8.65
C GLN A 627 -50.24 -24.21 7.76
N CYS A 628 -50.74 -24.55 6.57
CA CYS A 628 -50.03 -25.42 5.63
C CYS A 628 -48.79 -24.70 5.03
N CYS A 629 -48.99 -23.48 4.56
CA CYS A 629 -47.90 -22.64 4.03
C CYS A 629 -46.89 -22.28 5.12
N TRP A 630 -47.33 -22.04 6.36
CA TRP A 630 -46.48 -21.80 7.52
C TRP A 630 -45.50 -22.94 7.80
N LYS A 631 -45.98 -24.17 7.79
CA LYS A 631 -45.12 -25.35 7.93
C LYS A 631 -44.25 -25.61 6.74
N LYS A 632 -44.77 -25.42 5.50
CA LYS A 632 -43.98 -25.61 4.26
C LYS A 632 -42.87 -24.58 4.09
N SER A 633 -43.08 -23.37 4.58
CA SER A 633 -42.03 -22.32 4.58
C SER A 633 -41.01 -22.51 5.70
N LEU A 634 -41.08 -23.58 6.47
CA LEU A 634 -40.24 -23.81 7.67
C LEU A 634 -40.31 -22.64 8.67
N TYR A 635 -41.55 -22.17 8.88
CA TYR A 635 -41.86 -21.07 9.80
C TYR A 635 -41.22 -19.71 9.42
N ASN A 636 -40.96 -19.51 8.11
CA ASN A 636 -40.49 -18.24 7.59
C ASN A 636 -41.67 -17.41 7.02
N PRO A 637 -42.06 -16.32 7.67
CA PRO A 637 -43.24 -15.54 7.30
C PRO A 637 -43.09 -14.88 5.92
N ILE A 638 -41.86 -14.44 5.52
CA ILE A 638 -41.63 -13.82 4.22
C ILE A 638 -41.88 -14.83 3.10
N GLN A 639 -41.30 -16.01 3.23
CA GLN A 639 -41.49 -17.09 2.26
C GLN A 639 -42.95 -17.62 2.28
N MET A 640 -43.56 -17.70 3.45
CA MET A 640 -44.96 -18.08 3.56
C MET A 640 -45.89 -17.11 2.81
N LEU A 641 -45.72 -15.81 3.03
CA LEU A 641 -46.51 -14.79 2.35
C LEU A 641 -46.36 -14.84 0.82
N ASP A 642 -45.18 -15.26 0.30
CA ASP A 642 -44.98 -15.50 -1.13
C ASP A 642 -45.78 -16.67 -1.68
N MET A 643 -46.14 -17.65 -0.84
CA MET A 643 -46.88 -18.84 -1.21
C MET A 643 -48.38 -18.62 -1.19
N ILE A 644 -48.87 -17.54 -0.59
CA ILE A 644 -50.28 -17.21 -0.46
C ILE A 644 -50.84 -16.71 -1.79
N SER A 645 -51.96 -17.30 -2.24
CA SER A 645 -52.66 -16.84 -3.43
C SER A 645 -53.37 -15.50 -3.20
N PHE A 646 -53.50 -14.70 -4.27
CA PHE A 646 -54.24 -13.43 -4.17
C PHE A 646 -55.70 -13.61 -3.71
N GLN A 647 -56.35 -14.71 -4.11
CA GLN A 647 -57.71 -15.04 -3.67
C GLN A 647 -57.74 -15.24 -2.13
N HIS A 648 -56.74 -15.92 -1.57
CA HIS A 648 -56.70 -16.14 -0.14
C HIS A 648 -56.46 -14.84 0.63
N TYR A 649 -55.65 -13.91 0.10
CA TYR A 649 -55.55 -12.56 0.68
C TYR A 649 -56.88 -11.82 0.68
N GLN A 650 -57.69 -11.95 -0.37
CA GLN A 650 -59.01 -11.36 -0.40
C GLN A 650 -59.98 -11.97 0.63
N GLU A 651 -59.83 -13.26 0.93
CA GLU A 651 -60.60 -13.94 1.98
C GLU A 651 -60.22 -13.46 3.37
N LEU A 652 -58.88 -13.33 3.62
CA LEU A 652 -58.34 -12.77 4.88
C LEU A 652 -58.78 -11.30 5.10
N GLU A 653 -58.79 -10.47 4.06
CA GLU A 653 -59.26 -9.08 4.13
C GLU A 653 -60.74 -8.96 4.56
N LYS A 654 -61.57 -9.92 4.14
CA LYS A 654 -62.97 -9.96 4.55
C LYS A 654 -63.20 -10.52 5.96
N ASN A 655 -62.20 -11.20 6.53
CA ASN A 655 -62.27 -11.75 7.88
C ASN A 655 -62.00 -10.64 8.90
N LYS A 656 -63.05 -10.07 9.47
CA LYS A 656 -62.95 -8.94 10.43
C LYS A 656 -62.18 -9.30 11.70
N GLU A 657 -62.25 -10.55 12.15
CA GLU A 657 -61.54 -11.03 13.33
C GLU A 657 -60.04 -11.08 13.09
N PHE A 658 -59.62 -11.65 11.94
CA PHE A 658 -58.24 -11.66 11.49
C PHE A 658 -57.67 -10.25 11.35
N VAL A 659 -58.38 -9.34 10.67
CA VAL A 659 -57.96 -7.97 10.47
C VAL A 659 -57.81 -7.23 11.81
N ALA A 660 -58.75 -7.42 12.72
CA ALA A 660 -58.68 -6.81 14.07
C ALA A 660 -57.46 -7.34 14.86
N ARG A 661 -57.17 -8.66 14.76
CA ARG A 661 -56.00 -9.27 15.37
C ARG A 661 -54.71 -8.73 14.77
N LEU A 662 -54.62 -8.64 13.44
CA LEU A 662 -53.48 -8.04 12.75
C LEU A 662 -53.20 -6.62 13.24
N HIS A 663 -54.23 -5.78 13.30
CA HIS A 663 -54.11 -4.41 13.80
C HIS A 663 -53.63 -4.33 15.25
N ASN A 664 -54.10 -5.22 16.11
CA ASN A 664 -53.71 -5.26 17.52
C ASN A 664 -52.22 -5.67 17.66
N VAL A 665 -51.80 -6.73 16.97
CA VAL A 665 -50.39 -7.17 16.97
C VAL A 665 -49.48 -6.09 16.40
N TYR A 666 -49.90 -5.45 15.31
CA TYR A 666 -49.13 -4.39 14.68
C TYR A 666 -49.02 -3.12 15.58
N ALA A 667 -50.09 -2.75 16.25
CA ALA A 667 -50.05 -1.63 17.19
C ALA A 667 -49.08 -1.87 18.36
N ARG A 668 -49.07 -3.11 18.89
CA ARG A 668 -48.06 -3.51 19.91
C ARG A 668 -46.62 -3.46 19.40
N PHE A 669 -46.42 -3.85 18.14
CA PHE A 669 -45.13 -3.74 17.49
C PHE A 669 -44.71 -2.26 17.35
N GLU A 670 -45.61 -1.40 16.89
CA GLU A 670 -45.32 0.04 16.77
C GLU A 670 -45.03 0.71 18.13
N GLU A 671 -45.82 0.34 19.16
CA GLU A 671 -45.55 0.76 20.53
C GLU A 671 -44.14 0.32 20.99
N TYR A 672 -43.78 -0.95 20.74
CA TYR A 672 -42.45 -1.47 21.07
C TYR A 672 -41.34 -0.71 20.34
N MET A 673 -41.52 -0.46 19.05
CA MET A 673 -40.54 0.27 18.24
C MET A 673 -40.41 1.74 18.62
N SER A 674 -41.49 2.36 19.14
CA SER A 674 -41.51 3.77 19.58
C SER A 674 -40.75 4.02 20.88
N LYS A 675 -40.46 2.99 21.66
CA LYS A 675 -39.71 3.13 22.92
C LYS A 675 -38.27 3.57 22.63
N LYS A 676 -37.85 4.65 23.25
CA LYS A 676 -36.51 5.22 23.05
C LYS A 676 -35.41 4.25 23.54
N LYS A 677 -34.32 4.19 22.82
CA LYS A 677 -33.09 3.56 23.29
C LYS A 677 -32.54 4.34 24.50
N ASP A 678 -31.93 3.67 25.44
CA ASP A 678 -31.28 4.30 26.58
C ASP A 678 -29.96 4.95 26.13
N MET A 679 -30.02 6.23 25.87
CA MET A 679 -28.88 7.04 25.44
C MET A 679 -27.95 7.47 26.59
N GLN A 680 -28.22 7.10 27.83
CA GLN A 680 -27.32 7.37 28.98
C GLN A 680 -26.23 6.31 29.11
N ASN A 681 -26.48 5.12 28.58
CA ASN A 681 -25.51 4.05 28.50
C ASN A 681 -24.59 4.19 27.27
N PRO A 682 -23.36 3.65 27.35
CA PRO A 682 -22.43 3.71 26.21
C PRO A 682 -23.02 3.04 24.96
N PHE A 683 -22.70 3.61 23.81
CA PHE A 683 -23.01 3.02 22.51
C PHE A 683 -22.04 1.85 22.23
N ILE A 684 -22.56 0.66 21.96
CA ILE A 684 -21.79 -0.56 21.77
C ILE A 684 -21.84 -0.98 20.29
N ALA A 685 -20.69 -1.23 19.69
CA ALA A 685 -20.58 -1.94 18.42
C ALA A 685 -20.12 -3.39 18.71
N TYR A 686 -20.99 -4.36 18.42
CA TYR A 686 -20.80 -5.77 18.72
C TYR A 686 -20.46 -6.56 17.45
N PHE A 687 -19.28 -7.16 17.42
CA PHE A 687 -18.76 -7.89 16.26
C PHE A 687 -18.77 -9.39 16.53
N SER A 688 -19.44 -10.15 15.65
CA SER A 688 -19.47 -11.60 15.73
C SER A 688 -19.46 -12.24 14.35
N MET A 689 -18.78 -13.37 14.20
CA MET A 689 -18.79 -14.17 12.97
C MET A 689 -20.15 -14.80 12.69
N GLU A 690 -20.97 -15.02 13.72
CA GLU A 690 -22.25 -15.71 13.63
C GLU A 690 -23.30 -15.12 14.60
N TYR A 691 -24.58 -15.18 14.16
CA TYR A 691 -25.75 -14.75 14.94
C TYR A 691 -26.89 -15.74 14.81
N GLY A 692 -27.22 -16.41 15.89
CA GLY A 692 -28.33 -17.37 15.99
C GLY A 692 -29.65 -16.69 16.35
N LEU A 693 -30.31 -16.08 15.38
CA LEU A 693 -31.53 -15.29 15.58
C LEU A 693 -32.81 -16.11 15.35
N HIS A 694 -32.93 -16.70 14.16
CA HIS A 694 -34.09 -17.54 13.77
C HIS A 694 -33.65 -18.52 12.66
N SER A 695 -34.35 -19.67 12.55
CA SER A 695 -34.09 -20.71 11.56
C SER A 695 -34.20 -20.24 10.10
N SER A 696 -34.94 -19.16 9.86
CA SER A 696 -35.07 -18.53 8.52
C SER A 696 -33.81 -17.79 8.08
N LEU A 697 -32.89 -17.51 8.99
CA LEU A 697 -31.65 -16.79 8.73
C LEU A 697 -30.45 -17.64 9.17
N LYS A 698 -29.88 -18.38 8.20
CA LYS A 698 -28.84 -19.39 8.48
C LYS A 698 -27.45 -18.76 8.54
N ILE A 699 -27.19 -17.99 9.57
CA ILE A 699 -25.90 -17.30 9.78
C ILE A 699 -25.24 -17.70 11.11
N TYR A 700 -25.48 -18.90 11.62
CA TYR A 700 -24.85 -19.44 12.81
C TYR A 700 -24.66 -20.95 12.71
N SER A 701 -23.78 -21.51 13.53
CA SER A 701 -23.51 -22.93 13.61
C SER A 701 -23.66 -23.51 15.02
N GLY A 702 -23.33 -22.75 16.05
CA GLY A 702 -23.23 -23.25 17.42
C GLY A 702 -23.58 -22.23 18.50
N GLY A 703 -23.12 -22.54 19.74
CA GLY A 703 -23.47 -21.78 20.95
C GLY A 703 -23.02 -20.32 20.92
N LEU A 704 -21.88 -20.04 20.27
CA LEU A 704 -21.38 -18.66 20.10
C LEU A 704 -22.41 -17.79 19.36
N GLY A 705 -22.95 -18.32 18.27
CA GLY A 705 -23.98 -17.62 17.48
C GLY A 705 -25.29 -17.49 18.25
N ILE A 706 -25.72 -18.52 19.00
CA ILE A 706 -26.92 -18.46 19.84
C ILE A 706 -26.79 -17.38 20.89
N LEU A 707 -25.63 -17.28 21.57
CA LEU A 707 -25.39 -16.21 22.52
C LEU A 707 -25.49 -14.83 21.86
N ALA A 708 -24.83 -14.65 20.70
CA ALA A 708 -24.86 -13.39 19.98
C ALA A 708 -26.29 -12.99 19.57
N GLY A 709 -27.10 -13.96 19.11
CA GLY A 709 -28.51 -13.73 18.76
C GLY A 709 -29.36 -13.37 19.96
N ASP A 710 -29.23 -14.11 21.08
CA ASP A 710 -29.94 -13.86 22.32
C ASP A 710 -29.56 -12.48 22.91
N TYR A 711 -28.28 -12.13 22.84
CA TYR A 711 -27.80 -10.83 23.29
C TYR A 711 -28.44 -9.67 22.52
N LEU A 712 -28.54 -9.74 21.20
CA LEU A 712 -29.21 -8.69 20.42
C LEU A 712 -30.71 -8.61 20.70
N LYS A 713 -31.39 -9.74 20.92
CA LYS A 713 -32.81 -9.76 21.28
C LYS A 713 -33.06 -9.16 22.64
N GLU A 714 -32.30 -9.55 23.67
CA GLU A 714 -32.38 -8.98 25.00
C GLU A 714 -32.02 -7.48 25.00
N ALA A 715 -30.97 -7.09 24.28
CA ALA A 715 -30.62 -5.67 24.12
C ALA A 715 -31.76 -4.88 23.45
N SER A 716 -32.47 -5.49 22.51
CA SER A 716 -33.67 -4.91 21.90
C SER A 716 -34.79 -4.70 22.94
N ASP A 717 -35.07 -5.71 23.77
CA ASP A 717 -36.12 -5.65 24.79
C ASP A 717 -35.78 -4.65 25.91
N LYS A 718 -34.50 -4.54 26.30
CA LYS A 718 -34.02 -3.58 27.29
C LYS A 718 -33.80 -2.17 26.71
N GLY A 719 -33.77 -2.01 25.38
CA GLY A 719 -33.48 -0.71 24.75
C GLY A 719 -32.01 -0.29 24.85
N THR A 720 -31.13 -1.25 25.00
CA THR A 720 -29.67 -0.98 25.05
C THR A 720 -29.18 -0.32 23.74
N HIS A 721 -28.31 0.67 23.87
CA HIS A 721 -27.72 1.35 22.73
C HIS A 721 -26.62 0.52 22.11
N ILE A 722 -27.00 -0.40 21.20
CA ILE A 722 -26.13 -1.37 20.57
C ILE A 722 -26.47 -1.52 19.09
N LEU A 723 -25.46 -1.85 18.26
CA LEU A 723 -25.64 -2.40 16.93
C LEU A 723 -24.74 -3.63 16.76
N GLY A 724 -25.12 -4.54 15.88
CA GLY A 724 -24.33 -5.72 15.52
C GLY A 724 -23.66 -5.56 14.16
N VAL A 725 -22.50 -6.20 13.99
CA VAL A 725 -21.77 -6.33 12.71
C VAL A 725 -21.38 -7.80 12.52
N GLY A 726 -21.64 -8.34 11.33
CA GLY A 726 -21.35 -9.74 10.99
C GLY A 726 -21.21 -9.97 9.50
N LEU A 727 -21.27 -11.25 9.09
CA LEU A 727 -21.20 -11.69 7.69
C LEU A 727 -22.52 -12.33 7.26
N LEU A 728 -22.94 -12.09 6.00
CA LEU A 728 -24.10 -12.73 5.41
C LEU A 728 -23.64 -13.89 4.54
N TYR A 729 -23.95 -15.11 4.98
CA TYR A 729 -23.51 -16.30 4.28
C TYR A 729 -24.54 -16.77 3.23
N ARG A 730 -24.09 -17.05 2.00
CA ARG A 730 -24.94 -17.54 0.91
C ARG A 730 -25.52 -18.91 1.22
N TYR A 731 -24.75 -19.83 1.75
CA TYR A 731 -25.16 -21.19 2.11
C TYR A 731 -25.28 -21.40 3.62
N GLY A 732 -24.69 -20.49 4.42
CA GLY A 732 -24.66 -20.59 5.87
C GLY A 732 -23.89 -21.81 6.35
N TYR A 733 -24.42 -22.49 7.34
CA TYR A 733 -23.96 -23.78 7.82
C TYR A 733 -24.75 -24.91 7.16
N PHE A 734 -24.16 -26.09 6.98
CA PHE A 734 -24.80 -27.19 6.27
C PHE A 734 -26.02 -27.76 7.02
N THR A 735 -26.98 -28.30 6.26
CA THR A 735 -28.10 -29.09 6.79
C THR A 735 -27.69 -30.55 6.78
N GLN A 736 -27.82 -31.23 7.94
CA GLN A 736 -27.53 -32.65 8.07
C GLN A 736 -28.73 -33.48 7.63
N ARG A 737 -28.49 -34.46 6.75
CA ARG A 737 -29.46 -35.49 6.40
C ARG A 737 -28.82 -36.87 6.52
N LEU A 738 -29.65 -37.90 6.62
CA LEU A 738 -29.23 -39.30 6.56
C LEU A 738 -29.50 -39.86 5.16
N SER A 739 -28.53 -40.61 4.64
CA SER A 739 -28.74 -41.43 3.46
C SER A 739 -29.61 -42.66 3.75
N ALA A 740 -30.06 -43.37 2.72
CA ALA A 740 -30.78 -44.63 2.89
C ALA A 740 -29.93 -45.71 3.62
N ALA A 741 -28.62 -45.60 3.59
CA ALA A 741 -27.68 -46.49 4.31
C ALA A 741 -27.40 -46.04 5.77
N GLY A 742 -27.94 -44.91 6.21
CA GLY A 742 -27.72 -44.32 7.53
C GLY A 742 -26.49 -43.39 7.63
N ASP A 743 -25.80 -43.13 6.52
CA ASP A 743 -24.65 -42.23 6.52
C ASP A 743 -25.08 -40.77 6.62
N GLN A 744 -24.31 -39.97 7.31
CA GLN A 744 -24.50 -38.52 7.34
C GLN A 744 -24.18 -37.88 5.99
N VAL A 745 -25.12 -37.10 5.50
CA VAL A 745 -24.97 -36.27 4.28
C VAL A 745 -25.09 -34.80 4.65
N ALA A 746 -24.06 -34.02 4.38
CA ALA A 746 -24.10 -32.57 4.51
C ALA A 746 -24.64 -31.92 3.23
N ILE A 747 -25.72 -31.16 3.35
CA ILE A 747 -26.37 -30.47 2.23
C ILE A 747 -26.27 -28.96 2.48
N SER A 748 -25.78 -28.24 1.50
CA SER A 748 -25.69 -26.79 1.52
C SER A 748 -26.70 -26.19 0.55
N ASP A 749 -27.82 -25.74 1.07
CA ASP A 749 -28.86 -25.06 0.27
C ASP A 749 -28.64 -23.54 0.30
N PRO A 750 -28.63 -22.85 -0.87
CA PRO A 750 -28.41 -21.43 -0.92
C PRO A 750 -29.55 -20.64 -0.28
N GLN A 751 -29.25 -19.63 0.50
CA GLN A 751 -30.21 -18.66 0.98
C GLN A 751 -30.56 -17.66 -0.14
N HIS A 752 -31.85 -17.46 -0.38
CA HIS A 752 -32.37 -16.42 -1.26
C HIS A 752 -32.63 -15.15 -0.46
N PHE A 753 -31.78 -14.11 -0.63
CA PHE A 753 -31.80 -12.93 0.22
C PHE A 753 -33.09 -12.12 0.09
N ASP A 754 -33.83 -12.27 -1.00
CA ASP A 754 -35.19 -11.74 -1.17
C ASP A 754 -36.28 -12.47 -0.37
N LYS A 755 -35.93 -13.64 0.23
CA LYS A 755 -36.87 -14.50 0.99
C LYS A 755 -36.52 -14.65 2.46
N ILE A 756 -35.61 -13.87 2.95
CA ILE A 756 -35.17 -13.84 4.36
C ILE A 756 -35.19 -12.41 4.90
N PRO A 757 -35.19 -12.20 6.22
CA PRO A 757 -35.40 -10.89 6.80
C PRO A 757 -34.14 -10.01 6.70
N VAL A 758 -33.62 -9.78 5.52
CA VAL A 758 -32.51 -8.89 5.23
C VAL A 758 -32.93 -7.84 4.18
N THR A 759 -32.48 -6.64 4.35
CA THR A 759 -32.70 -5.54 3.41
C THR A 759 -31.39 -4.84 3.07
N PRO A 760 -31.20 -4.31 1.85
CA PRO A 760 -30.03 -3.50 1.55
C PRO A 760 -29.91 -2.32 2.51
N ALA A 761 -28.76 -2.17 3.19
CA ALA A 761 -28.49 -0.99 3.98
C ALA A 761 -28.25 0.20 3.03
N ARG A 762 -28.93 1.33 3.26
CA ARG A 762 -28.86 2.47 2.35
C ARG A 762 -28.33 3.70 3.09
N ASP A 763 -27.56 4.51 2.35
CA ASP A 763 -27.12 5.83 2.82
C ASP A 763 -28.27 6.86 2.76
N GLU A 764 -27.99 8.09 3.20
CA GLU A 764 -28.95 9.20 3.18
C GLU A 764 -29.45 9.55 1.77
N ASN A 765 -28.72 9.19 0.72
CA ASN A 765 -29.08 9.40 -0.68
C ASN A 765 -29.86 8.22 -1.28
N GLY A 766 -30.10 7.16 -0.51
CA GLY A 766 -30.76 5.95 -0.95
C GLY A 766 -29.88 4.95 -1.69
N ASN A 767 -28.56 5.20 -1.79
CA ASN A 767 -27.63 4.25 -2.41
C ASN A 767 -27.36 3.06 -1.48
N TRP A 768 -27.18 1.89 -2.08
CA TRP A 768 -26.79 0.71 -1.32
C TRP A 768 -25.37 0.88 -0.77
N ILE A 769 -25.21 0.81 0.55
CA ILE A 769 -23.92 0.94 1.21
C ILE A 769 -23.02 -0.23 0.80
N SER A 770 -21.80 0.08 0.38
CA SER A 770 -20.73 -0.88 0.15
C SER A 770 -19.45 -0.42 0.82
N VAL A 771 -18.63 -1.38 1.20
CA VAL A 771 -17.28 -1.15 1.74
C VAL A 771 -16.26 -1.82 0.84
N GLU A 772 -15.06 -1.25 0.83
CA GLU A 772 -13.93 -1.74 0.05
C GLU A 772 -12.80 -2.11 1.00
N ILE A 773 -12.12 -3.22 0.72
CA ILE A 773 -10.97 -3.69 1.48
C ILE A 773 -9.84 -3.98 0.49
N ALA A 774 -8.66 -3.49 0.80
CA ALA A 774 -7.48 -3.76 0.01
C ALA A 774 -7.06 -5.23 0.16
N PHE A 775 -7.10 -5.97 -0.93
CA PHE A 775 -6.54 -7.31 -1.06
C PHE A 775 -5.34 -7.26 -2.01
N PRO A 776 -4.41 -8.22 -1.94
CA PRO A 776 -3.28 -8.27 -2.86
C PRO A 776 -3.75 -8.23 -4.31
N GLY A 777 -3.27 -7.22 -5.04
CA GLY A 777 -3.60 -7.06 -6.46
C GLY A 777 -5.01 -6.63 -6.80
N ARG A 778 -5.87 -6.31 -5.81
CA ARG A 778 -7.26 -5.96 -6.07
C ARG A 778 -7.94 -5.31 -4.88
N ILE A 779 -9.09 -4.75 -5.12
CA ILE A 779 -10.01 -4.27 -4.08
C ILE A 779 -11.14 -5.27 -3.96
N LEU A 780 -11.33 -5.80 -2.74
CA LEU A 780 -12.52 -6.57 -2.39
C LEU A 780 -13.65 -5.59 -2.05
N LYS A 781 -14.79 -5.74 -2.72
CA LYS A 781 -16.02 -5.00 -2.40
C LYS A 781 -16.99 -5.89 -1.62
N ALA A 782 -17.67 -5.32 -0.64
CA ALA A 782 -18.75 -6.00 0.06
C ALA A 782 -19.96 -5.09 0.16
N HIS A 783 -21.13 -5.60 -0.21
CA HIS A 783 -22.40 -4.96 0.06
C HIS A 783 -22.80 -5.14 1.52
N VAL A 784 -23.49 -4.15 2.05
CA VAL A 784 -23.96 -4.16 3.43
C VAL A 784 -25.47 -4.41 3.44
N TRP A 785 -25.87 -5.48 4.13
CA TRP A 785 -27.26 -5.81 4.38
C TRP A 785 -27.63 -5.45 5.82
N ARG A 786 -28.90 -5.16 6.05
CA ARG A 786 -29.47 -4.83 7.36
C ARG A 786 -30.47 -5.89 7.77
N VAL A 787 -30.42 -6.32 9.02
CA VAL A 787 -31.41 -7.13 9.72
C VAL A 787 -31.96 -6.34 10.89
N ASP A 788 -33.27 -6.24 10.99
CA ASP A 788 -33.94 -5.61 12.13
C ASP A 788 -34.26 -6.66 13.20
N VAL A 789 -33.54 -6.60 14.33
CA VAL A 789 -33.76 -7.44 15.50
C VAL A 789 -34.54 -6.62 16.55
N GLY A 790 -35.85 -6.45 16.33
CA GLY A 790 -36.65 -5.47 17.08
C GLY A 790 -36.10 -4.06 16.86
N ARG A 791 -35.61 -3.41 17.92
CA ARG A 791 -35.04 -2.07 17.91
C ARG A 791 -33.53 -2.03 17.68
N VAL A 792 -32.88 -3.19 17.59
CA VAL A 792 -31.45 -3.32 17.34
C VAL A 792 -31.19 -3.61 15.85
N GLU A 793 -30.24 -2.93 15.27
CA GLU A 793 -29.83 -3.11 13.90
C GLU A 793 -28.60 -4.03 13.85
N LEU A 794 -28.63 -5.02 12.95
CA LEU A 794 -27.51 -5.88 12.64
C LEU A 794 -27.11 -5.66 11.17
N TYR A 795 -25.85 -5.32 10.94
CA TYR A 795 -25.28 -5.10 9.62
C TYR A 795 -24.41 -6.27 9.21
N LEU A 796 -24.68 -6.83 8.04
CA LEU A 796 -24.05 -8.02 7.52
C LEU A 796 -23.34 -7.72 6.20
N LEU A 797 -22.08 -8.14 6.09
CA LEU A 797 -21.27 -7.97 4.89
C LEU A 797 -21.40 -9.17 3.96
N ASP A 798 -21.53 -8.90 2.66
CA ASP A 798 -21.68 -9.89 1.58
C ASP A 798 -20.71 -9.55 0.44
N THR A 799 -19.83 -10.51 0.10
CA THR A 799 -18.84 -10.34 -0.99
C THR A 799 -19.32 -10.85 -2.34
N ASP A 800 -20.54 -11.42 -2.44
CA ASP A 800 -21.11 -11.88 -3.72
C ASP A 800 -21.55 -10.69 -4.60
N VAL A 801 -20.56 -9.86 -4.99
CA VAL A 801 -20.70 -8.65 -5.79
C VAL A 801 -20.11 -8.91 -7.17
N GLU A 802 -20.78 -8.44 -8.24
CA GLU A 802 -20.34 -8.69 -9.62
C GLU A 802 -18.95 -8.11 -9.95
N ASP A 803 -18.57 -7.03 -9.28
CA ASP A 803 -17.26 -6.38 -9.44
C ASP A 803 -16.10 -7.21 -8.87
N ASN A 804 -16.38 -8.17 -7.99
CA ASN A 804 -15.37 -9.04 -7.40
C ASN A 804 -14.97 -10.18 -8.33
N LEU A 805 -13.73 -10.66 -8.17
CA LEU A 805 -13.30 -11.89 -8.82
C LEU A 805 -14.18 -13.08 -8.36
N PRO A 806 -14.39 -14.09 -9.22
CA PRO A 806 -15.24 -15.24 -8.87
C PRO A 806 -14.82 -15.92 -7.55
N GLU A 807 -13.53 -16.03 -7.27
CA GLU A 807 -13.01 -16.61 -6.04
C GLU A 807 -13.28 -15.74 -4.80
N ASP A 808 -13.33 -14.43 -4.94
CA ASP A 808 -13.57 -13.51 -3.82
C ASP A 808 -15.07 -13.40 -3.51
N ARG A 809 -15.92 -13.61 -4.51
CA ARG A 809 -17.38 -13.68 -4.31
C ARG A 809 -17.75 -14.81 -3.35
N THR A 810 -16.95 -15.86 -3.29
CA THR A 810 -17.20 -17.05 -2.47
C THR A 810 -16.78 -16.89 -1.01
N ILE A 811 -16.11 -15.80 -0.61
CA ILE A 811 -15.64 -15.58 0.76
C ILE A 811 -16.77 -15.69 1.78
N THR A 812 -17.93 -15.12 1.46
CA THR A 812 -19.14 -15.19 2.31
C THR A 812 -20.12 -16.31 1.90
N TYR A 813 -19.65 -17.39 1.27
CA TYR A 813 -20.55 -18.48 0.92
C TYR A 813 -20.85 -19.40 2.10
N HIS A 814 -19.83 -19.84 2.83
CA HIS A 814 -19.97 -20.79 3.93
C HIS A 814 -19.41 -20.25 5.24
N LEU A 815 -20.15 -20.39 6.30
CA LEU A 815 -19.67 -20.15 7.66
C LEU A 815 -18.59 -21.18 7.99
N TYR A 816 -17.40 -20.73 8.38
CA TYR A 816 -16.22 -21.57 8.63
C TYR A 816 -15.78 -22.47 7.47
N GLY A 817 -16.19 -22.11 6.23
CA GLY A 817 -15.86 -22.90 5.05
C GLY A 817 -14.54 -22.50 4.42
N GLY A 818 -13.99 -23.43 3.59
CA GLY A 818 -12.77 -23.22 2.85
C GLY A 818 -11.50 -23.56 3.63
N ASP A 819 -10.37 -23.08 3.14
CA ASP A 819 -9.06 -23.25 3.76
C ASP A 819 -8.70 -22.11 4.74
N TRP A 820 -7.51 -22.16 5.33
CA TRP A 820 -7.01 -21.13 6.24
C TRP A 820 -6.92 -19.74 5.60
N GLU A 821 -6.69 -19.66 4.29
CA GLU A 821 -6.68 -18.39 3.58
C GLU A 821 -8.09 -17.78 3.48
N ASN A 822 -9.09 -18.60 3.17
CA ASN A 822 -10.49 -18.13 3.18
C ASN A 822 -10.93 -17.71 4.58
N ARG A 823 -10.46 -18.43 5.60
CA ARG A 823 -10.70 -18.05 7.00
C ARG A 823 -10.14 -16.67 7.33
N LEU A 824 -8.88 -16.42 6.99
CA LEU A 824 -8.27 -15.09 7.16
C LEU A 824 -9.03 -14.01 6.39
N LYS A 825 -9.48 -14.29 5.16
CA LYS A 825 -10.26 -13.34 4.35
C LYS A 825 -11.59 -12.98 5.03
N GLN A 826 -12.27 -13.93 5.64
CA GLN A 826 -13.50 -13.69 6.42
C GLN A 826 -13.23 -12.79 7.62
N GLU A 827 -12.13 -13.00 8.34
CA GLU A 827 -11.76 -12.20 9.50
C GLU A 827 -11.29 -10.79 9.12
N LEU A 828 -10.57 -10.64 7.99
CA LEU A 828 -10.27 -9.32 7.40
C LEU A 828 -11.55 -8.57 7.04
N LEU A 829 -12.51 -9.26 6.44
CA LEU A 829 -13.79 -8.69 6.06
C LEU A 829 -14.60 -8.25 7.30
N LEU A 830 -14.68 -9.11 8.32
CA LEU A 830 -15.39 -8.81 9.56
C LEU A 830 -14.74 -7.67 10.33
N GLY A 831 -13.41 -7.72 10.51
CA GLY A 831 -12.67 -6.75 11.31
C GLY A 831 -12.53 -5.41 10.60
N ILE A 832 -11.81 -5.39 9.49
CA ILE A 832 -11.54 -4.16 8.73
C ILE A 832 -12.81 -3.64 8.06
N GLY A 833 -13.51 -4.53 7.33
CA GLY A 833 -14.75 -4.18 6.65
C GLY A 833 -15.83 -3.69 7.61
N GLY A 834 -15.96 -4.35 8.76
CA GLY A 834 -16.96 -3.98 9.77
C GLY A 834 -16.72 -2.59 10.37
N ILE A 835 -15.48 -2.20 10.63
CA ILE A 835 -15.17 -0.81 11.06
C ILE A 835 -15.52 0.20 9.97
N ARG A 836 -15.28 -0.14 8.71
CA ARG A 836 -15.67 0.74 7.57
C ARG A 836 -17.17 0.84 7.39
N VAL A 837 -17.93 -0.20 7.74
CA VAL A 837 -19.41 -0.12 7.81
C VAL A 837 -19.82 0.93 8.82
N LEU A 838 -19.27 0.91 10.05
CA LEU A 838 -19.57 1.92 11.06
C LEU A 838 -19.25 3.33 10.56
N GLN A 839 -18.13 3.50 9.89
CA GLN A 839 -17.73 4.79 9.32
C GLN A 839 -18.73 5.28 8.26
N LYS A 840 -19.17 4.40 7.34
CA LYS A 840 -20.18 4.72 6.32
C LYS A 840 -21.53 5.05 6.91
N LEU A 841 -21.89 4.47 8.05
CA LEU A 841 -23.11 4.77 8.81
C LEU A 841 -22.99 6.02 9.70
N GLY A 842 -21.81 6.63 9.80
CA GLY A 842 -21.55 7.71 10.73
C GLY A 842 -21.62 7.30 12.21
N ALA A 843 -21.57 5.99 12.50
CA ALA A 843 -21.70 5.40 13.83
C ALA A 843 -20.34 5.40 14.54
N ARG A 844 -20.24 6.13 15.64
CA ARG A 844 -19.05 6.15 16.52
C ARG A 844 -19.44 5.50 17.85
N ALA A 845 -19.00 4.27 18.05
CA ALA A 845 -19.25 3.56 19.28
C ALA A 845 -18.29 4.00 20.40
N ASP A 846 -18.77 3.93 21.64
CA ASP A 846 -17.96 4.14 22.83
C ASP A 846 -17.22 2.87 23.22
N VAL A 847 -17.83 1.71 22.97
CA VAL A 847 -17.28 0.38 23.24
C VAL A 847 -17.35 -0.50 22.00
N TYR A 848 -16.24 -1.13 21.65
CA TYR A 848 -16.12 -2.10 20.57
C TYR A 848 -15.94 -3.49 21.17
N HIS A 849 -16.98 -4.31 21.04
CA HIS A 849 -17.02 -5.62 21.65
C HIS A 849 -16.69 -6.72 20.62
N CYS A 850 -15.58 -7.39 20.84
CA CYS A 850 -15.10 -8.50 20.04
C CYS A 850 -15.61 -9.82 20.61
N ASN A 851 -16.53 -10.46 19.91
CA ASN A 851 -17.06 -11.77 20.28
C ASN A 851 -16.21 -12.86 19.64
N GLU A 852 -15.27 -13.43 20.41
CA GLU A 852 -14.19 -14.32 19.99
C GLU A 852 -13.10 -13.62 19.13
N GLY A 853 -11.97 -14.28 18.93
CA GLY A 853 -10.81 -13.76 18.21
C GLY A 853 -11.08 -13.37 16.74
N HIS A 854 -12.13 -13.91 16.13
CA HIS A 854 -12.47 -13.73 14.72
C HIS A 854 -12.63 -12.26 14.27
N ALA A 855 -12.91 -11.36 15.19
CA ALA A 855 -13.08 -9.95 14.91
C ALA A 855 -11.89 -9.07 15.37
N ALA A 856 -10.79 -9.67 15.85
CA ALA A 856 -9.67 -8.94 16.48
C ALA A 856 -9.04 -7.86 15.58
N LEU A 857 -9.12 -8.02 14.24
CA LEU A 857 -8.63 -7.04 13.28
C LEU A 857 -9.36 -5.69 13.31
N ILE A 858 -10.49 -5.58 14.04
CA ILE A 858 -11.10 -4.26 14.32
C ILE A 858 -10.11 -3.32 14.99
N GLY A 859 -9.22 -3.85 15.83
CA GLY A 859 -8.22 -3.07 16.53
C GLY A 859 -7.21 -2.42 15.60
N LEU A 860 -6.71 -3.14 14.60
CA LEU A 860 -5.76 -2.59 13.62
C LEU A 860 -6.38 -1.47 12.77
N GLU A 861 -7.59 -1.68 12.27
CA GLU A 861 -8.27 -0.65 11.47
C GLU A 861 -8.59 0.60 12.30
N ARG A 862 -8.99 0.43 13.57
CA ARG A 862 -9.24 1.54 14.49
C ARG A 862 -7.96 2.32 14.83
N ILE A 863 -6.84 1.63 15.06
CA ILE A 863 -5.53 2.26 15.26
C ILE A 863 -5.19 3.13 14.05
N HIS A 864 -5.33 2.56 12.85
CA HIS A 864 -5.06 3.30 11.62
C HIS A 864 -5.92 4.57 11.51
N GLN A 865 -7.23 4.46 11.71
CA GLN A 865 -8.14 5.61 11.64
C GLN A 865 -7.80 6.69 12.66
N LEU A 866 -7.49 6.30 13.90
CA LEU A 866 -7.11 7.26 14.95
C LEU A 866 -5.78 7.97 14.64
N MET A 867 -4.79 7.25 14.13
CA MET A 867 -3.52 7.86 13.71
C MET A 867 -3.74 8.91 12.62
N VAL A 868 -4.58 8.60 11.63
CA VAL A 868 -4.91 9.53 10.54
C VAL A 868 -5.75 10.70 11.02
N ASP A 869 -6.84 10.44 11.77
CA ASP A 869 -7.80 11.46 12.18
C ASP A 869 -7.24 12.42 13.24
N LYS A 870 -6.39 11.92 14.13
CA LYS A 870 -5.86 12.65 15.27
C LYS A 870 -4.40 13.03 15.15
N ASN A 871 -3.70 12.51 14.13
CA ASN A 871 -2.26 12.69 13.93
C ASN A 871 -1.46 12.33 15.20
N ILE A 872 -1.74 11.17 15.77
CA ILE A 872 -1.08 10.60 16.96
C ILE A 872 -0.23 9.40 16.59
N SER A 873 0.70 9.02 17.48
CA SER A 873 1.58 7.87 17.28
C SER A 873 0.83 6.54 17.37
N PHE A 874 1.44 5.46 16.90
CA PHE A 874 0.91 4.09 17.02
C PHE A 874 0.62 3.73 18.48
N ASP A 875 1.55 4.02 19.41
CA ASP A 875 1.40 3.68 20.82
C ASP A 875 0.23 4.44 21.48
N GLU A 876 0.08 5.73 21.16
CA GLU A 876 -1.05 6.52 21.64
C GLU A 876 -2.38 5.98 21.08
N ALA A 877 -2.44 5.70 19.78
CA ALA A 877 -3.63 5.15 19.15
C ALA A 877 -3.98 3.77 19.68
N ARG A 878 -2.97 2.91 19.93
CA ARG A 878 -3.15 1.59 20.52
C ARG A 878 -3.78 1.67 21.91
N GLU A 879 -3.33 2.57 22.78
CA GLU A 879 -3.90 2.72 24.13
C GLU A 879 -5.34 3.26 24.08
N VAL A 880 -5.67 4.18 23.17
CA VAL A 880 -7.06 4.64 22.95
C VAL A 880 -7.94 3.49 22.46
N VAL A 881 -7.48 2.69 21.51
CA VAL A 881 -8.20 1.51 21.01
C VAL A 881 -8.41 0.51 22.12
N ARG A 882 -7.36 0.20 22.87
CA ARG A 882 -7.38 -0.75 23.98
C ARG A 882 -8.40 -0.33 25.06
N SER A 883 -8.40 0.93 25.48
CA SER A 883 -9.29 1.46 26.53
C SER A 883 -10.78 1.42 26.20
N SER A 884 -11.13 1.27 24.93
CA SER A 884 -12.52 1.21 24.43
C SER A 884 -12.87 -0.15 23.80
N SER A 885 -12.06 -1.17 24.02
CA SER A 885 -12.28 -2.52 23.49
C SER A 885 -12.56 -3.53 24.61
N LEU A 886 -13.51 -4.42 24.34
CA LEU A 886 -13.87 -5.56 25.14
C LEU A 886 -13.73 -6.83 24.31
N PHE A 887 -13.07 -7.84 24.86
CA PHE A 887 -12.93 -9.17 24.25
C PHE A 887 -13.60 -10.25 25.11
N THR A 888 -14.49 -11.02 24.49
CA THR A 888 -15.11 -12.20 25.12
C THR A 888 -14.62 -13.46 24.42
N THR A 889 -13.92 -14.33 25.15
CA THR A 889 -13.50 -15.65 24.65
C THR A 889 -14.51 -16.73 25.07
N HIS A 890 -14.73 -17.70 24.20
CA HIS A 890 -15.75 -18.74 24.35
C HIS A 890 -15.22 -20.16 24.53
N THR A 891 -14.01 -20.44 24.05
CA THR A 891 -13.48 -21.80 24.05
C THR A 891 -12.14 -21.88 24.79
N PRO A 892 -11.97 -22.89 25.67
CA PRO A 892 -10.68 -23.18 26.30
C PRO A 892 -9.78 -24.08 25.45
N VAL A 893 -10.24 -24.50 24.26
CA VAL A 893 -9.52 -25.47 23.43
C VAL A 893 -8.64 -24.72 22.43
N PRO A 894 -7.32 -24.96 22.40
CA PRO A 894 -6.40 -24.27 21.47
C PRO A 894 -6.81 -24.35 19.99
N ALA A 895 -7.41 -25.46 19.57
CA ALA A 895 -7.92 -25.65 18.21
C ALA A 895 -9.11 -24.72 17.85
N GLY A 896 -9.73 -24.07 18.81
CA GLY A 896 -10.80 -23.08 18.59
C GLY A 896 -10.30 -21.64 18.45
N HIS A 897 -8.99 -21.42 18.60
CA HIS A 897 -8.37 -20.11 18.45
C HIS A 897 -7.65 -20.04 17.10
N ASP A 898 -8.13 -19.17 16.22
CA ASP A 898 -7.52 -19.01 14.92
C ASP A 898 -6.11 -18.40 15.05
N ALA A 899 -5.16 -19.07 14.37
CA ALA A 899 -3.78 -18.65 14.31
C ALA A 899 -3.23 -18.86 12.90
N PHE A 900 -2.61 -17.81 12.34
CA PHE A 900 -2.15 -17.76 10.96
C PHE A 900 -0.63 -17.77 10.87
N ASP A 901 -0.12 -18.48 9.86
CA ASP A 901 1.29 -18.44 9.52
C ASP A 901 1.71 -17.04 9.06
N GLU A 902 2.91 -16.61 9.43
CA GLU A 902 3.44 -15.29 9.08
C GLU A 902 3.37 -15.00 7.57
N GLY A 903 3.72 -15.97 6.72
CA GLY A 903 3.67 -15.81 5.27
C GLY A 903 2.26 -15.55 4.74
N LEU A 904 1.24 -16.21 5.32
CA LEU A 904 -0.15 -15.98 4.96
C LEU A 904 -0.63 -14.59 5.41
N LEU A 905 -0.31 -14.21 6.65
CA LEU A 905 -0.69 -12.91 7.19
C LEU A 905 -0.02 -11.78 6.41
N ARG A 906 1.28 -11.91 6.12
CA ARG A 906 2.07 -10.94 5.36
C ARG A 906 1.47 -10.67 3.97
N LYS A 907 0.88 -11.67 3.35
CA LYS A 907 0.19 -11.55 2.07
C LYS A 907 -0.89 -10.46 2.08
N TYR A 908 -1.59 -10.26 3.20
CA TYR A 908 -2.75 -9.38 3.31
C TYR A 908 -2.48 -8.08 4.08
N ILE A 909 -1.58 -8.09 5.05
CA ILE A 909 -1.36 -6.94 5.94
C ILE A 909 0.07 -6.40 5.92
N SER A 910 0.90 -6.75 4.91
CA SER A 910 2.28 -6.25 4.77
C SER A 910 2.40 -4.72 4.68
N HIS A 911 1.34 -4.03 4.37
CA HIS A 911 1.29 -2.58 4.27
C HIS A 911 1.07 -1.85 5.62
N TYR A 912 0.66 -2.56 6.68
CA TYR A 912 0.39 -1.95 7.98
C TYR A 912 1.64 -1.41 8.71
N PRO A 913 2.84 -2.05 8.65
CA PRO A 913 4.03 -1.47 9.26
C PRO A 913 4.32 -0.04 8.79
N GLU A 914 4.25 0.21 7.48
CA GLU A 914 4.45 1.55 6.92
C GLU A 914 3.37 2.53 7.40
N ARG A 915 2.11 2.11 7.46
CA ARG A 915 0.98 2.93 7.95
C ARG A 915 1.12 3.30 9.41
N PHE A 916 1.59 2.35 10.22
CA PHE A 916 1.74 2.52 11.66
C PHE A 916 3.10 3.11 12.04
N GLN A 917 4.03 3.24 11.08
CA GLN A 917 5.41 3.67 11.31
C GLN A 917 6.14 2.78 12.35
N ILE A 918 5.89 1.48 12.30
CA ILE A 918 6.51 0.45 13.15
C ILE A 918 7.10 -0.67 12.29
N SER A 919 7.86 -1.57 12.90
CA SER A 919 8.42 -2.71 12.18
C SER A 919 7.39 -3.84 11.98
N TRP A 920 7.68 -4.74 11.06
CA TRP A 920 6.87 -5.95 10.87
C TRP A 920 6.85 -6.83 12.13
N GLU A 921 7.98 -6.94 12.81
CA GLU A 921 8.13 -7.70 14.05
C GLU A 921 7.23 -7.14 15.15
N GLN A 922 7.06 -5.83 15.22
CA GLN A 922 6.13 -5.20 16.17
C GLN A 922 4.67 -5.54 15.84
N ILE A 923 4.29 -5.65 14.55
CA ILE A 923 2.97 -6.16 14.16
C ILE A 923 2.81 -7.62 14.61
N MET A 924 3.80 -8.48 14.31
CA MET A 924 3.77 -9.89 14.70
C MET A 924 3.72 -10.07 16.22
N GLY A 925 4.40 -9.19 16.97
CA GLY A 925 4.37 -9.18 18.42
C GLY A 925 3.00 -8.92 19.04
N LEU A 926 2.04 -8.33 18.31
CA LEU A 926 0.67 -8.17 18.80
C LEU A 926 -0.11 -9.48 18.89
N GLY A 927 0.25 -10.47 18.08
CA GLY A 927 -0.43 -11.77 18.05
C GLY A 927 0.41 -12.95 18.52
N ARG A 928 1.64 -12.73 19.00
CA ARG A 928 2.56 -13.76 19.51
C ARG A 928 2.79 -13.58 21.01
N VAL A 929 2.95 -14.68 21.71
CA VAL A 929 3.43 -14.70 23.09
C VAL A 929 4.93 -14.40 23.13
N HIS A 930 5.68 -15.00 22.20
CA HIS A 930 7.11 -14.79 22.03
C HIS A 930 7.38 -14.07 20.70
N PRO A 931 7.42 -12.74 20.66
CA PRO A 931 7.59 -11.97 19.42
C PRO A 931 8.81 -12.37 18.60
N GLU A 932 9.87 -12.83 19.24
CA GLU A 932 11.14 -13.25 18.62
C GLU A 932 11.08 -14.67 18.01
N ASP A 933 10.06 -15.47 18.33
CA ASP A 933 9.91 -16.82 17.75
C ASP A 933 9.17 -16.76 16.41
N HIS A 934 9.93 -16.82 15.32
CA HIS A 934 9.39 -16.83 13.97
C HIS A 934 8.56 -18.08 13.61
N ASN A 935 8.63 -19.15 14.41
CA ASN A 935 7.80 -20.35 14.22
C ASN A 935 6.43 -20.22 14.92
N GLU A 936 6.30 -19.30 15.87
CA GLU A 936 5.02 -19.05 16.52
C GLU A 936 4.06 -18.38 15.54
N LYS A 937 2.87 -18.97 15.37
CA LYS A 937 1.81 -18.41 14.54
C LYS A 937 1.24 -17.13 15.18
N PHE A 938 0.71 -16.26 14.35
CA PHE A 938 -0.03 -15.09 14.80
C PHE A 938 -1.44 -15.50 15.26
N SER A 939 -1.69 -15.43 16.56
CA SER A 939 -2.97 -15.76 17.17
C SER A 939 -3.91 -14.54 17.19
N MET A 940 -5.10 -14.73 16.68
CA MET A 940 -6.15 -13.70 16.70
C MET A 940 -6.66 -13.44 18.12
N SER A 941 -6.66 -14.43 18.96
CA SER A 941 -7.03 -14.26 20.38
C SER A 941 -5.98 -13.46 21.15
N ASN A 942 -4.68 -13.69 20.88
CA ASN A 942 -3.61 -12.87 21.46
C ASN A 942 -3.71 -11.40 21.00
N LEU A 943 -3.99 -11.18 19.71
CA LEU A 943 -4.26 -9.84 19.18
C LEU A 943 -5.43 -9.18 19.92
N ALA A 944 -6.53 -9.91 20.11
CA ALA A 944 -7.71 -9.40 20.80
C ALA A 944 -7.41 -9.04 22.27
N VAL A 945 -6.66 -9.88 22.98
CA VAL A 945 -6.22 -9.63 24.38
C VAL A 945 -5.33 -8.39 24.45
N ASN A 946 -4.34 -8.27 23.55
CA ASN A 946 -3.42 -7.14 23.52
C ASN A 946 -4.10 -5.80 23.21
N LEU A 947 -5.19 -5.83 22.45
CA LEU A 947 -5.91 -4.64 22.02
C LEU A 947 -7.23 -4.40 22.79
N SER A 948 -7.46 -5.13 23.91
CA SER A 948 -8.64 -4.94 24.75
C SER A 948 -8.24 -4.60 26.19
N GLN A 949 -8.93 -3.66 26.79
CA GLN A 949 -8.79 -3.33 28.21
C GLN A 949 -9.45 -4.40 29.07
N GLU A 950 -10.64 -4.83 28.68
CA GLU A 950 -11.44 -5.81 29.37
C GLU A 950 -11.46 -7.12 28.58
N VAL A 951 -11.19 -8.22 29.28
CA VAL A 951 -11.22 -9.58 28.75
C VAL A 951 -12.06 -10.45 29.68
N ASN A 952 -13.00 -11.20 29.13
CA ASN A 952 -13.81 -12.10 29.94
C ASN A 952 -14.06 -13.45 29.27
N GLY A 953 -14.09 -14.48 30.08
CA GLY A 953 -14.68 -15.78 29.76
C GLY A 953 -16.18 -15.79 29.95
N VAL A 954 -16.88 -16.85 29.50
CA VAL A 954 -18.33 -16.97 29.46
C VAL A 954 -18.94 -17.70 30.65
N SER A 955 -18.14 -18.04 31.64
CA SER A 955 -18.54 -18.60 32.95
C SER A 955 -17.42 -18.44 33.97
N TRP A 956 -17.72 -18.61 35.25
CA TRP A 956 -16.73 -18.60 36.32
C TRP A 956 -15.56 -19.57 36.08
N LEU A 957 -15.89 -20.83 35.71
CA LEU A 957 -14.86 -21.82 35.41
C LEU A 957 -14.05 -21.44 34.16
N HIS A 958 -14.74 -20.96 33.12
CA HIS A 958 -14.06 -20.54 31.91
C HIS A 958 -13.15 -19.32 32.14
N GLY A 959 -13.54 -18.38 32.98
CA GLY A 959 -12.68 -17.27 33.40
C GLY A 959 -11.37 -17.75 34.06
N LYS A 960 -11.44 -18.79 34.91
CA LYS A 960 -10.23 -19.41 35.48
C LYS A 960 -9.34 -20.04 34.42
N VAL A 961 -9.92 -20.85 33.54
CA VAL A 961 -9.16 -21.50 32.46
C VAL A 961 -8.58 -20.46 31.49
N SER A 962 -9.30 -19.39 31.22
CA SER A 962 -8.81 -18.29 30.37
C SER A 962 -7.60 -17.57 30.96
N ARG A 963 -7.56 -17.38 32.30
CA ARG A 963 -6.38 -16.83 32.98
C ARG A 963 -5.16 -17.72 32.81
N GLU A 964 -5.34 -19.04 32.97
CA GLU A 964 -4.25 -20.01 32.75
C GLU A 964 -3.81 -20.00 31.28
N MET A 965 -4.74 -19.98 30.35
CA MET A 965 -4.48 -20.00 28.90
C MET A 965 -3.70 -18.78 28.37
N PHE A 966 -4.00 -17.61 28.91
CA PHE A 966 -3.33 -16.37 28.50
C PHE A 966 -2.20 -15.95 29.45
N SER A 967 -1.82 -16.76 30.45
CA SER A 967 -0.82 -16.40 31.46
C SER A 967 0.55 -16.05 30.84
N ASP A 968 0.95 -16.78 29.80
CA ASP A 968 2.24 -16.58 29.15
C ASP A 968 2.37 -15.21 28.45
N MET A 969 1.24 -14.55 28.14
CA MET A 969 1.23 -13.18 27.61
C MET A 969 1.56 -12.12 28.67
N PHE A 970 1.53 -12.47 29.95
CA PHE A 970 1.72 -11.55 31.08
C PHE A 970 2.86 -12.02 31.99
N PRO A 971 4.12 -11.99 31.53
CA PRO A 971 5.24 -12.48 32.28
C PRO A 971 5.40 -11.71 33.60
N GLY A 972 5.55 -12.46 34.71
CA GLY A 972 5.68 -11.91 36.04
C GLY A 972 4.38 -11.79 36.84
N TYR A 973 3.23 -12.13 36.26
CA TYR A 973 1.96 -12.20 36.95
C TYR A 973 1.53 -13.66 37.20
N LEU A 974 0.91 -13.93 38.32
CA LEU A 974 0.24 -15.20 38.55
C LEU A 974 -1.13 -15.19 37.83
N PRO A 975 -1.65 -16.35 37.40
CA PRO A 975 -2.95 -16.41 36.69
C PRO A 975 -4.10 -15.70 37.43
N ASP A 976 -4.12 -15.77 38.77
CA ASP A 976 -5.16 -15.12 39.57
C ASP A 976 -5.02 -13.57 39.65
N GLU A 977 -3.89 -13.03 39.25
CA GLU A 977 -3.64 -11.58 39.21
C GLU A 977 -4.03 -10.94 37.85
N LEU A 978 -4.31 -11.77 36.83
CA LEU A 978 -4.66 -11.28 35.50
C LEU A 978 -6.04 -10.62 35.48
N HIS A 979 -6.14 -9.50 34.74
CA HIS A 979 -7.39 -8.78 34.48
C HIS A 979 -8.32 -9.51 33.52
N ILE A 980 -8.47 -10.84 33.67
CA ILE A 980 -9.38 -11.66 32.87
C ILE A 980 -10.51 -12.08 33.80
N GLY A 981 -11.68 -11.51 33.54
CA GLY A 981 -12.87 -11.76 34.30
C GLY A 981 -13.75 -12.86 33.69
N TYR A 982 -14.99 -12.90 34.12
CA TYR A 982 -16.02 -13.74 33.51
C TYR A 982 -17.38 -13.03 33.55
N VAL A 983 -18.19 -13.32 32.57
CA VAL A 983 -19.60 -12.97 32.51
C VAL A 983 -20.35 -14.27 32.13
N THR A 984 -21.19 -14.76 33.01
CA THR A 984 -21.94 -16.00 32.74
C THR A 984 -22.94 -15.75 31.61
N ASN A 985 -22.92 -16.64 30.59
CA ASN A 985 -23.86 -16.57 29.49
C ASN A 985 -25.29 -16.66 29.97
N GLY A 986 -26.13 -15.76 29.49
CA GLY A 986 -27.57 -15.80 29.67
C GLY A 986 -28.28 -16.38 28.46
N VAL A 987 -29.61 -16.51 28.55
CA VAL A 987 -30.48 -16.88 27.45
C VAL A 987 -31.61 -15.85 27.33
N HIS A 988 -32.07 -15.64 26.11
CA HIS A 988 -33.23 -14.77 25.90
C HIS A 988 -34.50 -15.56 26.25
N TYR A 989 -35.03 -15.35 27.49
CA TYR A 989 -36.17 -16.05 28.04
C TYR A 989 -37.38 -16.12 27.11
N PRO A 990 -37.85 -15.02 26.43
CA PRO A 990 -38.98 -15.08 25.52
C PRO A 990 -38.77 -15.99 24.31
N THR A 991 -37.54 -16.22 23.85
CA THR A 991 -37.24 -17.10 22.72
C THR A 991 -37.32 -18.60 23.12
N TRP A 992 -36.79 -18.95 24.31
CA TRP A 992 -36.52 -20.35 24.65
C TRP A 992 -37.58 -20.99 25.53
N THR A 993 -38.43 -20.16 26.23
CA THR A 993 -39.47 -20.70 27.06
C THR A 993 -40.73 -21.07 26.28
N ALA A 994 -41.12 -22.34 26.34
CA ALA A 994 -42.34 -22.80 25.69
C ALA A 994 -43.58 -22.07 26.27
N ARG A 995 -44.59 -21.88 25.43
CA ARG A 995 -45.82 -21.14 25.76
C ARG A 995 -46.47 -21.62 27.05
N GLN A 996 -46.56 -22.94 27.26
CA GLN A 996 -47.19 -23.53 28.42
C GLN A 996 -46.47 -23.18 29.73
N TRP A 997 -45.13 -23.07 29.65
CA TRP A 997 -44.35 -22.66 30.82
C TRP A 997 -44.47 -21.13 31.08
N LYS A 998 -44.52 -20.31 30.03
CA LYS A 998 -44.77 -18.87 30.19
C LYS A 998 -46.12 -18.65 30.91
N GLU A 999 -47.17 -19.26 30.39
CA GLU A 999 -48.52 -19.15 30.95
C GLU A 999 -48.58 -19.66 32.44
N LEU A 1000 -47.82 -20.73 32.74
CA LEU A 1000 -47.70 -21.23 34.09
C LEU A 1000 -46.97 -20.22 34.99
N TYR A 1001 -45.85 -19.71 34.58
CA TYR A 1001 -45.06 -18.78 35.37
C TYR A 1001 -45.79 -17.44 35.58
N GLU A 1002 -46.41 -16.89 34.55
CA GLU A 1002 -47.23 -15.68 34.64
C GLU A 1002 -48.41 -15.86 35.63
N ARG A 1003 -49.04 -17.01 35.63
CA ARG A 1003 -50.13 -17.35 36.55
C ARG A 1003 -49.67 -17.48 38.00
N GLU A 1004 -48.49 -18.14 38.21
CA GLU A 1004 -47.99 -18.44 39.57
C GLU A 1004 -47.21 -17.28 40.19
N PHE A 1005 -46.50 -16.48 39.37
CA PHE A 1005 -45.57 -15.44 39.84
C PHE A 1005 -45.93 -14.03 39.35
N GLY A 1006 -46.97 -13.86 38.53
CA GLY A 1006 -47.38 -12.60 37.93
C GLY A 1006 -46.75 -12.33 36.58
N GLU A 1007 -47.38 -11.43 35.78
CA GLU A 1007 -46.95 -11.12 34.41
C GLU A 1007 -45.55 -10.55 34.31
N ASP A 1008 -45.02 -9.97 35.37
CA ASP A 1008 -43.73 -9.29 35.41
C ASP A 1008 -42.62 -10.11 36.10
N PHE A 1009 -42.86 -11.41 36.35
CA PHE A 1009 -41.93 -12.24 37.13
C PHE A 1009 -40.50 -12.29 36.54
N ALA A 1010 -40.38 -12.24 35.23
CA ALA A 1010 -39.06 -12.29 34.55
C ALA A 1010 -38.16 -11.07 34.86
N ASN A 1011 -38.72 -9.99 35.41
CA ASN A 1011 -38.00 -8.79 35.83
C ASN A 1011 -37.70 -8.77 37.36
N HIS A 1012 -38.17 -9.78 38.10
CA HIS A 1012 -37.97 -9.90 39.54
C HIS A 1012 -37.15 -11.15 39.86
N HIS A 1013 -35.85 -10.99 40.06
CA HIS A 1013 -34.93 -12.06 40.45
C HIS A 1013 -34.87 -12.26 41.94
#